data_160632a9170b1e8be24e51d79d1f6b14
#
_entry.id   160632a9170b1e8be24e51d79d1f6b14
#
_cell.length_a   1.000
_cell.length_b   1.000
_cell.length_c   1.000
_cell.angle_alpha   90.00
_cell.angle_beta   90.00
_cell.angle_gamma   90.00
#
_symmetry.space_group_name_H-M   'P 1'
#
loop_
_entity.id
_entity.type
_entity.pdbx_description
1 polymer ?
#
loop_
_entity_poly.entity_id
_entity_poly.type
_entity_poly.pdbx_seq_one_letter_code
_entity_poly.pdbx_strand_id
1 'polypeptide(L)'
;MKKGVKCNLLLIAIILFCNQAYAVSYYFSSTLGNDDYTSLQARNPATPWKSLEKLNTFFRNINTGDSILFKRGDVFYGSINVTKSGAVFAPIHFGAYGTGKKPEINGLATLKKWKLVGNGIYESNCETTGNTLILNGVQQALGRYPNKGYLSFESHSGNNSITDNQLNEAINWGSGEVVIKKTRWIIDRNSIVSHKGGTITYRAGNTTYVPTNGYGYFIQNNVKTLDQFGEWYLDSVHHSMMVYFGNKNPNNFVVNTSAVNYIVDVRRYNYLTFDGLTFTGAGNNAFNIVQSKKISIINCSINLTGTEAIIASYSPFLTVKDCIIDHSLSGGINMDAGCVNATIANNTIKNTGLLPGMGKSNSGTYEAITSFGDNTKIEKNRIDSVGYNGIYFGGNTSTAKNNFITYFCLTKDDGAGIYIGDWSKTVNKKVIGNIVLHGVGNSEGTLHTNSMQAEGIYIDDNTESVIITNNTVSLCANNGIKIHNAKDIDIFNNTIVDNGVQLRMEQDHYIATSSYIRNNNVRNNTFFAKTDTQQTAKFSTHQDDIKAFGQIDSNFYSSPKNLVTAIKSSSVKNGKTVNSSYTLVNWKANSGKDRFSSELPTEDILFEYNASNEVKTITLKKKYTDVYKKSYNNKVTLDPYCSIILVANKTLTLASN
;
A
#
# COMPACT_ATOMS: atom_id res chain seq x y z
N MET A 1 46.81 52.79 -56.65
CA MET A 1 46.14 53.44 -55.45
C MET A 1 45.12 52.49 -54.91
N LYS A 2 45.39 51.81 -53.77
CA LYS A 2 44.45 50.97 -53.06
C LYS A 2 44.16 51.65 -51.70
N LYS A 3 42.93 52.10 -51.52
CA LYS A 3 42.47 52.62 -50.23
C LYS A 3 42.03 51.44 -49.37
N GLY A 4 42.72 51.27 -48.21
CA GLY A 4 42.34 50.32 -47.22
C GLY A 4 41.23 50.89 -46.33
N VAL A 5 40.17 50.11 -46.19
CA VAL A 5 39.08 50.41 -45.25
C VAL A 5 39.46 49.74 -43.92
N LYS A 6 39.70 50.51 -42.86
CA LYS A 6 39.84 50.03 -41.51
C LYS A 6 38.45 49.78 -40.91
N CYS A 7 38.13 48.53 -40.66
CA CYS A 7 36.92 48.13 -39.97
C CYS A 7 37.22 48.18 -38.44
N ASN A 8 36.67 49.15 -37.72
CA ASN A 8 36.70 49.18 -36.26
C ASN A 8 35.66 48.24 -35.72
N LEU A 9 36.08 47.09 -35.21
CA LEU A 9 35.21 46.22 -34.38
C LEU A 9 35.02 46.86 -33.01
N LEU A 10 33.85 47.42 -32.79
CA LEU A 10 33.42 47.89 -31.45
C LEU A 10 32.97 46.66 -30.67
N LEU A 11 33.80 46.14 -29.77
CA LEU A 11 33.49 45.06 -28.86
C LEU A 11 32.60 45.59 -27.72
N ILE A 12 31.28 45.49 -27.86
CA ILE A 12 30.34 45.81 -26.79
C ILE A 12 30.38 44.63 -25.80
N ALA A 13 31.12 44.77 -24.72
CA ALA A 13 31.06 43.87 -23.58
C ALA A 13 29.73 44.11 -22.84
N ILE A 14 28.73 43.31 -23.15
CA ILE A 14 27.51 43.24 -22.37
C ILE A 14 27.89 42.55 -21.05
N ILE A 15 28.17 43.32 -20.01
CA ILE A 15 28.28 42.88 -18.66
C ILE A 15 26.85 42.53 -18.20
N LEU A 16 26.44 41.29 -18.40
CA LEU A 16 25.27 40.72 -17.75
C LEU A 16 25.54 40.73 -16.24
N PHE A 17 25.07 41.75 -15.55
CA PHE A 17 24.88 41.69 -14.09
C PHE A 17 23.84 40.59 -13.85
N CYS A 18 24.27 39.32 -13.82
CA CYS A 18 23.53 38.29 -13.14
C CYS A 18 23.45 38.73 -11.68
N ASN A 19 22.36 39.32 -11.27
CA ASN A 19 22.00 39.32 -9.86
C ASN A 19 21.94 37.85 -9.44
N GLN A 20 23.05 37.33 -8.96
CA GLN A 20 23.05 36.03 -8.27
C GLN A 20 22.20 36.26 -7.01
N ALA A 21 20.93 35.92 -7.09
CA ALA A 21 20.12 35.80 -5.90
C ALA A 21 20.71 34.63 -5.10
N TYR A 22 21.53 34.96 -4.10
CA TYR A 22 22.05 33.95 -3.18
C TYR A 22 20.87 33.33 -2.46
N ALA A 23 20.78 32.00 -2.51
CA ALA A 23 19.82 31.23 -1.73
C ALA A 23 20.02 31.55 -0.24
N VAL A 24 18.95 31.88 0.45
CA VAL A 24 18.98 32.23 1.88
C VAL A 24 18.21 31.21 2.70
N SER A 25 18.56 31.11 3.98
CA SER A 25 17.83 30.27 4.93
C SER A 25 16.99 31.13 5.86
N TYR A 26 15.71 30.75 6.03
CA TYR A 26 14.81 31.31 7.04
C TYR A 26 14.59 30.29 8.14
N TYR A 27 14.82 30.71 9.38
CA TYR A 27 14.78 29.84 10.54
C TYR A 27 13.48 29.99 11.31
N PHE A 28 12.92 28.87 11.77
CA PHE A 28 11.70 28.80 12.53
C PHE A 28 11.91 28.02 13.83
N SER A 29 11.42 28.56 14.95
CA SER A 29 11.38 27.86 16.24
C SER A 29 10.09 28.21 16.97
N SER A 30 9.26 27.22 17.26
CA SER A 30 8.01 27.41 17.99
C SER A 30 8.25 27.78 19.47
N THR A 31 9.42 27.44 20.00
CA THR A 31 9.79 27.69 21.41
C THR A 31 10.58 28.99 21.62
N LEU A 32 11.45 29.37 20.68
CA LEU A 32 12.37 30.52 20.81
C LEU A 32 12.04 31.65 19.81
N GLY A 33 11.17 31.40 18.85
CA GLY A 33 10.89 32.32 17.76
C GLY A 33 9.97 33.47 18.14
N ASN A 34 10.04 34.57 17.33
CA ASN A 34 9.13 35.69 17.37
C ASN A 34 8.76 36.10 15.94
N ASP A 35 7.46 36.17 15.64
CA ASP A 35 6.94 36.52 14.31
C ASP A 35 7.06 37.99 13.97
N ASP A 36 7.39 38.85 14.93
CA ASP A 36 7.68 40.26 14.71
C ASP A 36 9.08 40.53 14.14
N TYR A 37 9.95 39.52 14.16
CA TYR A 37 11.25 39.66 13.52
C TYR A 37 11.13 39.91 12.02
N THR A 38 11.99 40.81 11.52
CA THR A 38 12.09 41.08 10.09
C THR A 38 12.59 39.86 9.33
N SER A 39 12.40 39.84 8.02
CA SER A 39 12.92 38.77 7.18
C SER A 39 14.47 38.66 7.21
N LEU A 40 15.15 39.80 7.44
CA LEU A 40 16.60 39.81 7.61
C LEU A 40 17.03 39.16 8.94
N GLN A 41 16.33 39.44 10.03
CA GLN A 41 16.58 38.83 11.32
C GLN A 41 16.31 37.32 11.28
N ALA A 42 15.24 36.87 10.64
CA ALA A 42 14.89 35.47 10.54
C ALA A 42 15.90 34.61 9.71
N ARG A 43 16.88 35.24 9.07
CA ARG A 43 18.01 34.55 8.43
C ARG A 43 19.11 34.11 9.42
N ASN A 44 18.96 34.49 10.69
CA ASN A 44 19.86 34.08 11.75
C ASN A 44 19.14 33.07 12.68
N PRO A 45 19.72 31.90 12.96
CA PRO A 45 19.12 30.89 13.83
C PRO A 45 18.92 31.37 15.29
N ALA A 46 19.57 32.47 15.71
CA ALA A 46 19.37 33.08 17.02
C ALA A 46 18.09 33.96 17.09
N THR A 47 17.55 34.40 15.95
CA THR A 47 16.35 35.24 15.86
C THR A 47 15.31 34.64 14.90
N PRO A 48 14.85 33.38 15.12
CA PRO A 48 13.96 32.69 14.21
C PRO A 48 12.53 33.23 14.29
N TRP A 49 11.76 33.04 13.24
CA TRP A 49 10.29 33.17 13.29
C TRP A 49 9.66 32.01 14.08
N LYS A 50 8.39 32.21 14.52
CA LYS A 50 7.73 31.27 15.44
C LYS A 50 6.76 30.32 14.79
N SER A 51 5.92 30.78 13.87
CA SER A 51 4.70 30.06 13.48
C SER A 51 4.64 29.69 11.99
N LEU A 52 3.79 28.69 11.66
CA LEU A 52 3.42 28.39 10.29
C LEU A 52 2.55 29.48 9.66
N GLU A 53 1.82 30.25 10.45
CA GLU A 53 1.05 31.40 9.96
C GLU A 53 2.01 32.44 9.37
N LYS A 54 3.10 32.75 10.08
CA LYS A 54 4.17 33.64 9.57
C LYS A 54 4.78 33.06 8.28
N LEU A 55 5.06 31.79 8.23
CA LEU A 55 5.55 31.14 7.02
C LEU A 55 4.58 31.34 5.85
N ASN A 56 3.31 31.01 6.04
CA ASN A 56 2.29 31.05 4.99
C ASN A 56 2.06 32.47 4.48
N THR A 57 2.04 33.50 5.35
CA THR A 57 1.91 34.90 4.94
C THR A 57 3.14 35.41 4.20
N PHE A 58 4.34 34.96 4.59
CA PHE A 58 5.60 35.35 3.97
C PHE A 58 5.95 34.56 2.70
N PHE A 59 5.31 33.42 2.44
CA PHE A 59 5.74 32.44 1.43
C PHE A 59 5.91 33.05 0.03
N ARG A 60 5.11 34.03 -0.35
CA ARG A 60 5.24 34.72 -1.65
C ARG A 60 6.57 35.45 -1.83
N ASN A 61 7.29 35.75 -0.75
CA ASN A 61 8.59 36.40 -0.76
C ASN A 61 9.78 35.42 -0.77
N ILE A 62 9.52 34.12 -0.64
CA ILE A 62 10.55 33.07 -0.76
C ILE A 62 11.06 33.05 -2.21
N ASN A 63 12.36 32.97 -2.41
CA ASN A 63 12.98 32.87 -3.72
C ASN A 63 13.34 31.41 -4.06
N THR A 64 13.59 31.17 -5.34
CA THR A 64 14.12 29.88 -5.79
C THR A 64 15.45 29.59 -5.11
N GLY A 65 15.60 28.37 -4.57
CA GLY A 65 16.79 27.94 -3.82
C GLY A 65 16.77 28.28 -2.34
N ASP A 66 15.85 29.11 -1.85
CA ASP A 66 15.76 29.41 -0.43
C ASP A 66 15.41 28.18 0.40
N SER A 67 15.85 28.19 1.66
CA SER A 67 15.59 27.14 2.64
C SER A 67 14.71 27.66 3.77
N ILE A 68 13.73 26.85 4.17
CA ILE A 68 12.84 27.05 5.30
C ILE A 68 13.21 25.96 6.32
N LEU A 69 13.85 26.38 7.41
CA LEU A 69 14.47 25.47 8.36
C LEU A 69 13.76 25.53 9.71
N PHE A 70 13.25 24.39 10.15
CA PHE A 70 12.57 24.22 11.43
C PHE A 70 13.52 23.66 12.49
N LYS A 71 13.44 24.18 13.70
CA LYS A 71 14.30 23.76 14.80
C LYS A 71 13.95 22.35 15.25
N ARG A 72 14.95 21.48 15.35
CA ARG A 72 14.79 20.13 15.89
C ARG A 72 14.29 20.17 17.33
N GLY A 73 13.37 19.27 17.64
CA GLY A 73 12.69 19.17 18.94
C GLY A 73 11.44 20.05 19.08
N ASP A 74 11.20 20.98 18.17
CA ASP A 74 10.04 21.88 18.19
C ASP A 74 8.84 21.24 17.45
N VAL A 75 7.62 21.65 17.87
CA VAL A 75 6.33 21.28 17.25
C VAL A 75 5.66 22.53 16.72
N PHE A 76 5.25 22.49 15.46
CA PHE A 76 4.56 23.59 14.76
C PHE A 76 3.15 23.14 14.39
N TYR A 77 2.13 23.82 14.89
CA TYR A 77 0.73 23.47 14.65
C TYR A 77 0.17 24.15 13.42
N GLY A 78 -0.56 23.39 12.57
CA GLY A 78 -1.23 23.87 11.38
C GLY A 78 -0.74 23.21 10.09
N SER A 79 -0.79 23.93 8.98
CA SER A 79 -0.43 23.45 7.64
C SER A 79 0.55 24.39 6.92
N ILE A 80 1.28 23.83 5.97
CA ILE A 80 2.15 24.55 5.04
C ILE A 80 1.41 24.70 3.71
N ASN A 81 1.06 25.94 3.36
CA ASN A 81 0.41 26.30 2.10
C ASN A 81 1.45 26.80 1.11
N VAL A 82 1.83 25.97 0.16
CA VAL A 82 2.81 26.34 -0.85
C VAL A 82 2.18 27.27 -1.87
N THR A 83 2.81 28.43 -2.10
CA THR A 83 2.32 29.45 -3.05
C THR A 83 3.37 29.91 -4.06
N LYS A 84 4.51 29.20 -4.14
CA LYS A 84 5.59 29.51 -5.08
C LYS A 84 6.39 28.25 -5.44
N SER A 85 6.93 28.22 -6.64
CA SER A 85 7.81 27.17 -7.12
C SER A 85 9.28 27.50 -6.88
N GLY A 86 10.09 26.45 -6.67
CA GLY A 86 11.52 26.52 -6.89
C GLY A 86 11.87 26.47 -8.39
N ALA A 87 13.12 26.16 -8.71
CA ALA A 87 13.62 25.98 -10.08
C ALA A 87 14.45 24.69 -10.19
N VAL A 88 14.80 24.28 -11.42
CA VAL A 88 15.46 23.00 -11.74
C VAL A 88 16.70 22.76 -10.88
N PHE A 89 17.55 23.77 -10.73
CA PHE A 89 18.79 23.67 -9.94
C PHE A 89 18.73 24.47 -8.64
N ALA A 90 17.56 24.99 -8.30
CA ALA A 90 17.33 25.81 -7.13
C ALA A 90 15.94 25.50 -6.53
N PRO A 91 15.69 24.27 -6.06
CA PRO A 91 14.43 23.93 -5.40
C PRO A 91 14.27 24.74 -4.10
N ILE A 92 13.04 25.02 -3.71
CA ILE A 92 12.75 25.51 -2.35
C ILE A 92 12.88 24.31 -1.40
N HIS A 93 13.66 24.47 -0.36
CA HIS A 93 13.97 23.41 0.60
C HIS A 93 13.30 23.65 1.95
N PHE A 94 12.51 22.68 2.40
CA PHE A 94 11.98 22.59 3.76
C PHE A 94 12.80 21.57 4.53
N GLY A 95 13.47 21.98 5.58
CA GLY A 95 14.38 21.11 6.32
C GLY A 95 14.42 21.42 7.81
N ALA A 96 15.44 20.88 8.48
CA ALA A 96 15.63 21.00 9.90
C ALA A 96 17.01 21.61 10.24
N TYR A 97 17.10 22.31 11.39
CA TYR A 97 18.37 22.78 11.93
C TYR A 97 18.50 22.46 13.43
N GLY A 98 19.73 22.54 13.95
CA GLY A 98 20.05 22.21 15.33
C GLY A 98 20.14 20.71 15.56
N THR A 99 20.05 20.28 16.82
CA THR A 99 20.18 18.90 17.27
C THR A 99 18.89 18.39 17.92
N GLY A 100 18.66 17.09 17.96
CA GLY A 100 17.51 16.46 18.58
C GLY A 100 16.59 15.74 17.60
N LYS A 101 15.35 15.49 18.03
CA LYS A 101 14.32 14.84 17.21
C LYS A 101 13.99 15.69 15.97
N LYS A 102 13.51 15.06 14.90
CA LYS A 102 12.98 15.79 13.74
C LYS A 102 11.92 16.81 14.20
N PRO A 103 11.90 18.02 13.65
CA PRO A 103 10.83 18.97 13.93
C PRO A 103 9.51 18.41 13.42
N GLU A 104 8.43 18.72 14.13
CA GLU A 104 7.11 18.16 13.82
C GLU A 104 6.16 19.27 13.32
N ILE A 105 5.59 19.04 12.14
CA ILE A 105 4.45 19.79 11.62
C ILE A 105 3.21 18.99 11.99
N ASN A 106 2.44 19.53 12.94
CA ASN A 106 1.34 18.83 13.59
C ASN A 106 -0.01 19.43 13.23
N GLY A 107 -0.85 18.64 12.59
CA GLY A 107 -2.19 19.01 12.16
C GLY A 107 -3.28 18.76 13.21
N LEU A 108 -2.93 18.35 14.43
CA LEU A 108 -3.89 18.02 15.49
C LEU A 108 -4.24 19.21 16.37
N ALA A 109 -5.47 19.18 16.88
CA ALA A 109 -5.93 20.02 17.99
C ALA A 109 -6.40 19.16 19.16
N THR A 110 -6.13 19.61 20.38
CA THR A 110 -6.57 18.91 21.60
C THR A 110 -7.99 19.32 21.94
N LEU A 111 -8.88 18.36 22.09
CA LEU A 111 -10.24 18.54 22.58
C LEU A 111 -10.24 18.77 24.08
N LYS A 112 -11.02 19.73 24.54
CA LYS A 112 -11.10 20.17 25.94
C LYS A 112 -12.54 20.52 26.29
N LYS A 113 -12.81 20.81 27.58
CA LYS A 113 -14.13 21.25 28.06
C LYS A 113 -15.23 20.19 27.80
N TRP A 114 -14.97 18.98 28.26
CA TRP A 114 -15.90 17.86 28.12
C TRP A 114 -17.17 18.05 28.95
N LYS A 115 -18.33 17.84 28.32
CA LYS A 115 -19.65 17.85 28.94
C LYS A 115 -20.26 16.45 28.86
N LEU A 116 -20.71 15.91 29.97
CA LEU A 116 -21.44 14.64 29.99
C LEU A 116 -22.81 14.84 29.30
N VAL A 117 -23.10 14.03 28.28
CA VAL A 117 -24.39 14.04 27.56
C VAL A 117 -25.32 12.92 28.06
N GLY A 118 -24.77 11.88 28.67
CA GLY A 118 -25.50 10.74 29.26
C GLY A 118 -24.81 9.43 28.94
N ASN A 119 -25.10 8.39 29.73
CA ASN A 119 -24.65 7.01 29.49
C ASN A 119 -23.13 6.86 29.24
N GLY A 120 -22.30 7.68 29.87
CA GLY A 120 -20.84 7.62 29.70
C GLY A 120 -20.33 8.27 28.41
N ILE A 121 -21.19 8.95 27.65
CA ILE A 121 -20.85 9.74 26.46
C ILE A 121 -20.55 11.18 26.87
N TYR A 122 -19.43 11.70 26.41
CA TYR A 122 -19.02 13.07 26.64
C TYR A 122 -18.85 13.81 25.31
N GLU A 123 -19.20 15.08 25.29
CA GLU A 123 -19.19 15.97 24.15
C GLU A 123 -18.13 17.06 24.34
N SER A 124 -17.44 17.42 23.26
CA SER A 124 -16.53 18.58 23.21
C SER A 124 -16.71 19.31 21.87
N ASN A 125 -16.61 20.63 21.86
CA ASN A 125 -16.63 21.42 20.62
C ASN A 125 -15.51 20.96 19.67
N CYS A 126 -15.85 20.83 18.39
CA CYS A 126 -14.95 20.34 17.36
C CYS A 126 -15.29 20.96 15.99
N GLU A 127 -14.44 21.84 15.53
CA GLU A 127 -14.60 22.53 14.24
C GLU A 127 -14.06 21.72 13.05
N THR A 128 -13.54 20.52 13.30
CA THR A 128 -12.96 19.68 12.25
C THR A 128 -14.03 18.92 11.46
N THR A 129 -13.71 18.65 10.20
CA THR A 129 -14.41 17.67 9.37
C THR A 129 -13.58 16.40 9.17
N GLY A 130 -12.48 16.26 9.92
CA GLY A 130 -11.52 15.17 9.78
C GLY A 130 -12.04 13.82 10.26
N ASN A 131 -11.44 12.77 9.75
CA ASN A 131 -11.80 11.37 9.99
C ASN A 131 -10.91 10.73 11.08
N THR A 132 -10.50 11.49 12.09
CA THR A 132 -9.55 10.98 13.10
C THR A 132 -9.90 11.41 14.51
N LEU A 133 -9.83 10.46 15.45
CA LEU A 133 -9.71 10.71 16.87
C LEU A 133 -8.48 9.96 17.40
N ILE A 134 -7.64 10.64 18.17
CA ILE A 134 -6.44 10.07 18.77
C ILE A 134 -6.55 10.21 20.30
N LEU A 135 -6.57 9.10 21.00
CA LEU A 135 -6.67 9.04 22.45
C LEU A 135 -5.35 8.51 23.01
N ASN A 136 -4.65 9.36 23.78
CA ASN A 136 -3.30 9.06 24.31
C ASN A 136 -2.32 8.56 23.24
N GLY A 137 -2.36 9.14 22.02
CA GLY A 137 -1.48 8.78 20.91
C GLY A 137 -1.96 7.58 20.07
N VAL A 138 -3.08 6.94 20.42
CA VAL A 138 -3.65 5.80 19.69
C VAL A 138 -4.86 6.24 18.87
N GLN A 139 -4.85 5.97 17.58
CA GLN A 139 -5.96 6.25 16.66
C GLN A 139 -7.17 5.35 17.00
N GLN A 140 -8.34 5.95 17.13
CA GLN A 140 -9.58 5.28 17.52
C GLN A 140 -10.51 5.09 16.30
N ALA A 141 -11.25 3.97 16.30
CA ALA A 141 -12.32 3.74 15.33
C ALA A 141 -13.58 4.54 15.70
N LEU A 142 -14.39 4.86 14.70
CA LEU A 142 -15.78 5.30 14.92
C LEU A 142 -16.56 4.26 15.71
N GLY A 143 -17.50 4.70 16.52
CA GLY A 143 -18.47 3.79 17.15
C GLY A 143 -19.23 3.02 16.07
N ARG A 144 -19.40 1.71 16.28
CA ARG A 144 -20.05 0.83 15.28
C ARG A 144 -20.97 -0.20 15.89
N TYR A 145 -21.96 -0.63 15.12
CA TYR A 145 -22.87 -1.72 15.49
C TYR A 145 -22.93 -2.77 14.35
N PRO A 146 -22.65 -4.06 14.64
CA PRO A 146 -22.15 -4.59 15.89
C PRO A 146 -20.68 -4.14 16.14
N ASN A 147 -20.24 -4.18 17.39
CA ASN A 147 -18.88 -3.80 17.80
C ASN A 147 -17.78 -4.64 17.15
N LYS A 148 -18.09 -5.87 16.77
CA LYS A 148 -17.18 -6.78 16.05
C LYS A 148 -17.96 -7.55 14.99
N GLY A 149 -17.26 -7.95 13.92
CA GLY A 149 -17.85 -8.72 12.85
C GLY A 149 -18.78 -7.91 11.96
N TYR A 150 -19.68 -8.59 11.29
CA TYR A 150 -20.62 -8.04 10.34
C TYR A 150 -22.02 -8.62 10.60
N LEU A 151 -23.06 -7.81 10.41
CA LEU A 151 -24.41 -8.28 10.12
C LEU A 151 -24.45 -8.76 8.68
N SER A 152 -25.48 -9.53 8.30
CA SER A 152 -25.67 -10.03 6.92
C SER A 152 -27.01 -9.55 6.38
N PHE A 153 -27.04 -9.13 5.12
CA PHE A 153 -28.29 -8.73 4.47
C PHE A 153 -28.72 -9.78 3.43
N GLU A 154 -30.03 -10.07 3.35
CA GLU A 154 -30.58 -11.07 2.43
C GLU A 154 -30.76 -10.55 1.02
N SER A 155 -31.03 -9.25 0.86
CA SER A 155 -31.32 -8.67 -0.45
C SER A 155 -30.88 -7.21 -0.57
N HIS A 156 -30.76 -6.76 -1.81
CA HIS A 156 -30.45 -5.36 -2.14
C HIS A 156 -31.32 -4.89 -3.31
N SER A 157 -31.51 -3.57 -3.43
CA SER A 157 -32.10 -2.97 -4.61
C SER A 157 -31.14 -1.96 -5.21
N GLY A 158 -30.65 -2.27 -6.40
CA GLY A 158 -29.60 -1.48 -7.05
C GLY A 158 -28.37 -1.33 -6.17
N ASN A 159 -27.79 -0.12 -6.15
CA ASN A 159 -26.60 0.20 -5.34
C ASN A 159 -26.92 1.19 -4.21
N ASN A 160 -28.13 1.27 -3.74
CA ASN A 160 -28.58 2.28 -2.78
C ASN A 160 -29.44 1.76 -1.64
N SER A 161 -29.75 0.46 -1.57
CA SER A 161 -30.41 -0.13 -0.41
C SER A 161 -30.01 -1.58 -0.17
N ILE A 162 -30.04 -1.98 1.10
CA ILE A 162 -29.93 -3.36 1.57
C ILE A 162 -31.10 -3.65 2.52
N THR A 163 -31.52 -4.92 2.55
CA THR A 163 -32.55 -5.40 3.47
C THR A 163 -32.01 -6.58 4.27
N ASP A 164 -32.09 -6.45 5.59
CA ASP A 164 -31.79 -7.47 6.60
C ASP A 164 -33.06 -7.70 7.41
N ASN A 165 -33.65 -8.88 7.29
CA ASN A 165 -34.90 -9.25 7.95
C ASN A 165 -34.76 -9.35 9.48
N GLN A 166 -33.54 -9.38 10.00
CA GLN A 166 -33.25 -9.41 11.44
C GLN A 166 -33.07 -8.01 12.02
N LEU A 167 -32.83 -7.01 11.17
CA LEU A 167 -32.71 -5.62 11.59
C LEU A 167 -34.10 -5.05 11.86
N ASN A 168 -34.38 -4.70 13.09
CA ASN A 168 -35.65 -4.13 13.52
C ASN A 168 -35.59 -2.60 13.70
N GLU A 169 -36.73 -1.96 13.85
CA GLU A 169 -36.88 -0.51 13.99
C GLU A 169 -36.67 -0.01 15.44
N ALA A 170 -36.27 -0.87 16.40
CA ALA A 170 -36.06 -0.45 17.78
C ALA A 170 -35.01 0.68 17.89
N ILE A 171 -34.07 0.71 16.94
CA ILE A 171 -33.10 1.79 16.77
C ILE A 171 -33.24 2.38 15.35
N ASN A 172 -33.56 3.66 15.27
CA ASN A 172 -33.48 4.35 14.00
C ASN A 172 -32.02 4.73 13.70
N TRP A 173 -31.45 4.17 12.63
CA TRP A 173 -30.09 4.38 12.18
C TRP A 173 -29.91 5.55 11.19
N GLY A 174 -30.99 6.31 10.91
CA GLY A 174 -30.89 7.52 10.09
C GLY A 174 -29.77 8.45 10.57
N SER A 175 -29.18 9.21 9.67
CA SER A 175 -28.01 10.09 9.88
C SER A 175 -26.67 9.41 10.21
N GLY A 176 -26.63 8.08 10.35
CA GLY A 176 -25.39 7.32 10.47
C GLY A 176 -24.80 6.95 9.11
N GLU A 177 -23.80 6.10 9.14
CA GLU A 177 -23.22 5.48 7.95
C GLU A 177 -23.43 3.96 7.98
N VAL A 178 -23.71 3.39 6.82
CA VAL A 178 -23.65 1.95 6.59
C VAL A 178 -22.36 1.61 5.84
N VAL A 179 -21.59 0.69 6.40
CA VAL A 179 -20.38 0.14 5.78
C VAL A 179 -20.73 -1.23 5.24
N ILE A 180 -20.61 -1.42 3.93
CA ILE A 180 -21.02 -2.64 3.25
C ILE A 180 -19.82 -3.29 2.59
N LYS A 181 -19.58 -4.56 2.88
CA LYS A 181 -18.64 -5.38 2.11
C LYS A 181 -19.40 -5.86 0.85
N LYS A 182 -19.23 -5.15 -0.26
CA LYS A 182 -19.99 -5.40 -1.50
C LYS A 182 -19.47 -6.61 -2.26
N THR A 183 -18.16 -6.75 -2.28
CA THR A 183 -17.41 -7.90 -2.81
C THR A 183 -16.26 -8.23 -1.85
N ARG A 184 -15.43 -9.22 -2.17
CA ARG A 184 -14.24 -9.53 -1.37
C ARG A 184 -13.28 -8.34 -1.22
N TRP A 185 -13.17 -7.52 -2.26
CA TRP A 185 -12.22 -6.39 -2.38
C TRP A 185 -12.84 -5.00 -2.23
N ILE A 186 -14.16 -4.90 -2.07
CA ILE A 186 -14.87 -3.62 -1.94
C ILE A 186 -15.52 -3.51 -0.56
N ILE A 187 -15.07 -2.51 0.19
CA ILE A 187 -15.72 -2.04 1.43
C ILE A 187 -16.11 -0.58 1.19
N ASP A 188 -17.40 -0.32 1.13
CA ASP A 188 -17.94 1.02 0.93
C ASP A 188 -18.63 1.54 2.18
N ARG A 189 -18.33 2.78 2.57
CA ARG A 189 -19.06 3.53 3.60
C ARG A 189 -19.99 4.54 2.93
N ASN A 190 -21.25 4.56 3.34
CA ASN A 190 -22.28 5.36 2.72
C ASN A 190 -23.17 5.99 3.78
N SER A 191 -23.55 7.26 3.61
CA SER A 191 -24.48 7.93 4.51
C SER A 191 -25.87 7.31 4.42
N ILE A 192 -26.49 6.96 5.53
CA ILE A 192 -27.85 6.42 5.61
C ILE A 192 -28.82 7.57 5.36
N VAL A 193 -29.72 7.37 4.39
CA VAL A 193 -30.81 8.31 4.06
C VAL A 193 -32.04 7.99 4.89
N SER A 194 -32.38 6.70 5.01
CA SER A 194 -33.51 6.24 5.81
C SER A 194 -33.33 4.81 6.28
N HIS A 195 -33.94 4.50 7.41
CA HIS A 195 -34.09 3.15 7.94
C HIS A 195 -35.59 2.91 8.19
N LYS A 196 -36.17 1.91 7.53
CA LYS A 196 -37.59 1.54 7.67
C LYS A 196 -37.75 0.02 7.61
N GLY A 197 -38.29 -0.55 8.66
CA GLY A 197 -38.31 -2.01 8.82
C GLY A 197 -36.89 -2.57 8.83
N GLY A 198 -36.65 -3.65 8.12
CA GLY A 198 -35.33 -4.22 7.89
C GLY A 198 -34.52 -3.54 6.78
N THR A 199 -35.01 -2.44 6.16
CA THR A 199 -34.40 -1.85 4.99
C THR A 199 -33.65 -0.57 5.34
N ILE A 200 -32.35 -0.54 5.00
CA ILE A 200 -31.51 0.66 5.02
C ILE A 200 -31.38 1.19 3.60
N THR A 201 -31.84 2.43 3.38
CA THR A 201 -31.56 3.18 2.15
C THR A 201 -30.42 4.14 2.41
N TYR A 202 -29.46 4.17 1.50
CA TYR A 202 -28.24 4.97 1.66
C TYR A 202 -27.91 5.73 0.37
N ARG A 203 -27.09 6.77 0.52
CA ARG A 203 -26.56 7.53 -0.62
C ARG A 203 -25.38 6.76 -1.20
N ALA A 204 -25.58 6.12 -2.36
CA ALA A 204 -24.49 5.45 -3.06
C ALA A 204 -23.39 6.46 -3.44
N GLY A 205 -22.15 6.09 -3.24
CA GLY A 205 -21.00 6.81 -3.77
C GLY A 205 -20.80 6.52 -5.27
N ASN A 206 -19.71 7.00 -5.84
CA ASN A 206 -19.35 6.81 -7.27
C ASN A 206 -18.83 5.38 -7.56
N THR A 207 -19.31 4.36 -6.88
CA THR A 207 -18.91 2.98 -7.10
C THR A 207 -19.83 2.29 -8.10
N THR A 208 -19.26 1.50 -9.01
CA THR A 208 -19.99 0.66 -9.95
C THR A 208 -20.38 -0.70 -9.36
N TYR A 209 -19.79 -1.07 -8.21
CA TYR A 209 -20.05 -2.34 -7.56
C TYR A 209 -21.38 -2.32 -6.81
N VAL A 210 -22.22 -3.29 -7.10
CA VAL A 210 -23.46 -3.54 -6.34
C VAL A 210 -23.19 -4.49 -5.18
N PRO A 211 -23.99 -4.44 -4.09
CA PRO A 211 -23.87 -5.38 -3.00
C PRO A 211 -24.12 -6.84 -3.43
N THR A 212 -23.43 -7.78 -2.83
CA THR A 212 -23.68 -9.23 -3.02
C THR A 212 -24.57 -9.72 -1.89
N ASN A 213 -25.73 -10.29 -2.21
CA ASN A 213 -26.65 -10.83 -1.20
C ASN A 213 -25.96 -11.87 -0.30
N GLY A 214 -26.24 -11.80 0.98
CA GLY A 214 -25.61 -12.63 2.01
C GLY A 214 -24.24 -12.12 2.48
N TYR A 215 -23.73 -11.04 1.89
CA TYR A 215 -22.51 -10.41 2.40
C TYR A 215 -22.80 -9.52 3.61
N GLY A 216 -21.74 -9.03 4.21
CA GLY A 216 -21.78 -8.35 5.49
C GLY A 216 -21.87 -6.83 5.40
N TYR A 217 -22.46 -6.26 6.44
CA TYR A 217 -22.46 -4.83 6.68
C TYR A 217 -22.36 -4.53 8.19
N PHE A 218 -22.05 -3.31 8.53
CA PHE A 218 -22.20 -2.76 9.87
C PHE A 218 -22.61 -1.28 9.79
N ILE A 219 -23.10 -0.76 10.89
CA ILE A 219 -23.51 0.64 11.00
C ILE A 219 -22.45 1.36 11.85
N GLN A 220 -22.06 2.56 11.46
CA GLN A 220 -21.11 3.39 12.19
C GLN A 220 -21.49 4.86 12.16
N ASN A 221 -20.72 5.68 12.86
CA ASN A 221 -20.87 7.14 12.87
C ASN A 221 -22.30 7.58 13.23
N ASN A 222 -22.80 7.03 14.33
CA ASN A 222 -24.09 7.40 14.92
C ASN A 222 -23.93 7.42 16.44
N VAL A 223 -24.53 8.39 17.13
CA VAL A 223 -24.42 8.49 18.61
C VAL A 223 -24.86 7.21 19.32
N LYS A 224 -25.78 6.45 18.73
CA LYS A 224 -26.29 5.19 19.30
C LYS A 224 -25.33 4.01 19.18
N THR A 225 -24.22 4.17 18.46
CA THR A 225 -23.16 3.17 18.37
C THR A 225 -22.08 3.36 19.44
N LEU A 226 -22.20 4.36 20.31
CA LEU A 226 -21.19 4.68 21.32
C LEU A 226 -21.43 3.88 22.60
N ASP A 227 -20.79 2.74 22.74
CA ASP A 227 -20.93 1.86 23.91
C ASP A 227 -19.61 1.23 24.39
N GLN A 228 -18.48 1.45 23.66
CA GLN A 228 -17.15 1.01 24.06
C GLN A 228 -16.17 2.17 24.24
N PHE A 229 -15.26 2.03 25.22
CA PHE A 229 -14.26 3.05 25.53
C PHE A 229 -13.43 3.45 24.31
N GLY A 230 -13.43 4.74 24.01
CA GLY A 230 -12.69 5.33 22.90
C GLY A 230 -13.47 5.43 21.59
N GLU A 231 -14.65 4.81 21.49
CA GLU A 231 -15.54 5.03 20.34
C GLU A 231 -15.99 6.48 20.26
N TRP A 232 -16.12 6.98 19.04
CA TRP A 232 -16.44 8.36 18.81
C TRP A 232 -17.41 8.56 17.65
N TYR A 233 -18.06 9.71 17.68
CA TYR A 233 -18.99 10.20 16.68
C TYR A 233 -18.74 11.69 16.45
N LEU A 234 -18.68 12.12 15.18
CA LEU A 234 -18.56 13.51 14.79
C LEU A 234 -19.92 14.06 14.34
N ASP A 235 -20.48 14.97 15.11
CA ASP A 235 -21.63 15.75 14.70
C ASP A 235 -21.13 16.99 13.95
N SER A 236 -21.10 16.89 12.62
CA SER A 236 -20.65 17.98 11.76
C SER A 236 -21.65 19.13 11.65
N VAL A 237 -22.92 18.90 12.04
CA VAL A 237 -23.96 19.93 12.01
C VAL A 237 -23.83 20.84 13.24
N HIS A 238 -23.59 20.26 14.41
CA HIS A 238 -23.47 20.99 15.67
C HIS A 238 -22.02 21.27 16.05
N HIS A 239 -21.05 20.94 15.17
CA HIS A 239 -19.62 21.13 15.42
C HIS A 239 -19.15 20.53 16.73
N SER A 240 -19.55 19.27 17.00
CA SER A 240 -19.21 18.58 18.22
C SER A 240 -18.65 17.18 18.01
N MET A 241 -17.72 16.79 18.86
CA MET A 241 -17.17 15.44 18.94
C MET A 241 -17.71 14.75 20.18
N MET A 242 -18.40 13.64 20.01
CA MET A 242 -18.87 12.79 21.09
C MET A 242 -17.96 11.57 21.23
N VAL A 243 -17.56 11.25 22.45
CA VAL A 243 -16.69 10.10 22.76
C VAL A 243 -17.24 9.35 23.95
N TYR A 244 -17.22 8.02 23.86
CA TYR A 244 -17.60 7.18 24.97
C TYR A 244 -16.43 6.96 25.92
N PHE A 245 -16.54 7.47 27.14
CA PHE A 245 -15.56 7.26 28.22
C PHE A 245 -16.07 6.32 29.32
N GLY A 246 -17.37 5.95 29.28
CA GLY A 246 -18.00 5.17 30.32
C GLY A 246 -17.98 5.92 31.66
N ASN A 247 -17.45 5.30 32.66
CA ASN A 247 -17.30 5.88 34.03
C ASN A 247 -15.98 6.64 34.23
N LYS A 248 -15.15 6.78 33.18
CA LYS A 248 -13.85 7.44 33.27
C LYS A 248 -13.97 8.95 33.06
N ASN A 249 -13.14 9.72 33.75
CA ASN A 249 -13.09 11.18 33.56
C ASN A 249 -12.28 11.49 32.30
N PRO A 250 -12.88 12.14 31.27
CA PRO A 250 -12.18 12.48 30.02
C PRO A 250 -10.97 13.40 30.21
N ASN A 251 -10.94 14.19 31.28
CA ASN A 251 -9.80 15.08 31.55
C ASN A 251 -8.51 14.33 31.95
N ASN A 252 -8.60 13.04 32.22
CA ASN A 252 -7.43 12.18 32.46
C ASN A 252 -6.77 11.66 31.18
N PHE A 253 -7.29 12.04 30.00
CA PHE A 253 -6.81 11.58 28.70
C PHE A 253 -6.43 12.76 27.81
N VAL A 254 -5.42 12.58 27.00
CA VAL A 254 -5.10 13.50 25.90
C VAL A 254 -5.91 13.04 24.68
N VAL A 255 -6.89 13.84 24.30
CA VAL A 255 -7.77 13.54 23.15
C VAL A 255 -7.52 14.58 22.08
N ASN A 256 -7.03 14.13 20.94
CA ASN A 256 -6.74 14.97 19.80
C ASN A 256 -7.62 14.60 18.60
N THR A 257 -7.89 15.57 17.76
CA THR A 257 -8.50 15.39 16.43
C THR A 257 -7.78 16.25 15.41
N SER A 258 -7.93 15.95 14.14
CA SER A 258 -7.30 16.76 13.08
C SER A 258 -7.94 18.13 12.99
N ALA A 259 -7.11 19.18 12.98
CA ALA A 259 -7.54 20.56 12.77
C ALA A 259 -7.35 21.04 11.32
N VAL A 260 -6.67 20.24 10.50
CA VAL A 260 -6.38 20.57 9.09
C VAL A 260 -6.66 19.35 8.20
N ASN A 261 -7.17 19.58 7.01
CA ASN A 261 -7.37 18.50 6.04
C ASN A 261 -6.04 18.00 5.45
N TYR A 262 -5.13 18.91 5.14
CA TYR A 262 -3.80 18.62 4.59
C TYR A 262 -2.74 19.31 5.45
N ILE A 263 -1.64 18.63 5.75
CA ILE A 263 -0.51 19.26 6.44
C ILE A 263 0.34 20.03 5.43
N VAL A 264 0.54 19.48 4.23
CA VAL A 264 1.23 20.14 3.12
C VAL A 264 0.33 20.10 1.89
N ASP A 265 -0.08 21.26 1.39
CA ASP A 265 -0.86 21.38 0.16
C ASP A 265 -0.02 22.03 -0.95
N VAL A 266 0.22 21.25 -2.02
CA VAL A 266 1.04 21.64 -3.17
C VAL A 266 0.19 21.51 -4.43
N ARG A 267 -0.25 22.64 -4.99
CA ARG A 267 -1.08 22.66 -6.20
C ARG A 267 -0.48 23.57 -7.27
N ARG A 268 0.03 22.99 -8.36
CA ARG A 268 0.65 23.69 -9.48
C ARG A 268 1.98 24.38 -9.14
N TYR A 269 2.62 23.96 -8.03
CA TYR A 269 3.96 24.44 -7.64
C TYR A 269 4.98 23.31 -7.78
N ASN A 270 6.18 23.66 -8.22
CA ASN A 270 7.18 22.71 -8.69
C ASN A 270 8.50 22.89 -7.95
N TYR A 271 9.36 21.86 -8.00
CA TYR A 271 10.74 21.91 -7.48
C TYR A 271 10.78 22.25 -5.99
N LEU A 272 10.18 21.37 -5.18
CA LEU A 272 10.15 21.49 -3.73
C LEU A 272 10.78 20.25 -3.10
N THR A 273 11.53 20.44 -2.04
CA THR A 273 12.12 19.36 -1.25
C THR A 273 11.70 19.50 0.21
N PHE A 274 11.18 18.42 0.79
CA PHE A 274 10.88 18.26 2.21
C PHE A 274 11.83 17.20 2.76
N ASP A 275 12.70 17.58 3.69
CA ASP A 275 13.75 16.69 4.20
C ASP A 275 13.86 16.75 5.72
N GLY A 276 13.84 15.58 6.35
CA GLY A 276 14.12 15.42 7.77
C GLY A 276 13.05 15.97 8.71
N LEU A 277 11.78 15.98 8.28
CA LEU A 277 10.62 16.51 9.02
C LEU A 277 9.69 15.37 9.46
N THR A 278 8.89 15.65 10.48
CA THR A 278 7.75 14.81 10.90
C THR A 278 6.44 15.52 10.58
N PHE A 279 5.45 14.78 10.04
CA PHE A 279 4.11 15.26 9.73
C PHE A 279 3.10 14.36 10.44
N THR A 280 2.25 14.94 11.30
CA THR A 280 1.36 14.15 12.16
C THR A 280 -0.06 14.70 12.12
N GLY A 281 -1.06 13.82 11.92
CA GLY A 281 -2.45 14.11 12.27
C GLY A 281 -3.24 14.90 11.22
N ALA A 282 -3.10 14.60 9.93
CA ALA A 282 -3.96 15.15 8.89
C ALA A 282 -5.38 14.57 8.94
N GLY A 283 -6.40 15.37 8.73
CA GLY A 283 -7.80 14.93 8.60
C GLY A 283 -8.05 14.11 7.33
N ASN A 284 -7.35 14.46 6.27
CA ASN A 284 -7.28 13.68 5.03
C ASN A 284 -5.83 13.21 4.81
N ASN A 285 -5.03 13.93 4.03
CA ASN A 285 -3.69 13.53 3.63
C ASN A 285 -2.61 14.38 4.31
N ALA A 286 -1.48 13.82 4.66
CA ALA A 286 -0.35 14.64 5.08
C ALA A 286 0.17 15.47 3.90
N PHE A 287 0.32 14.87 2.72
CA PHE A 287 0.68 15.56 1.48
C PHE A 287 -0.44 15.44 0.45
N ASN A 288 -0.92 16.58 -0.05
CA ASN A 288 -1.79 16.70 -1.21
C ASN A 288 -1.02 17.37 -2.35
N ILE A 289 -0.68 16.61 -3.39
CA ILE A 289 0.19 17.07 -4.49
C ILE A 289 -0.58 16.98 -5.81
N VAL A 290 -0.88 18.14 -6.42
CA VAL A 290 -1.71 18.19 -7.62
C VAL A 290 -1.03 19.03 -8.70
N GLN A 291 -0.86 18.46 -9.90
CA GLN A 291 -0.27 19.15 -11.07
C GLN A 291 1.09 19.79 -10.75
N SER A 292 1.94 19.08 -9.99
CA SER A 292 3.19 19.61 -9.43
C SER A 292 4.35 18.67 -9.74
N LYS A 293 5.37 19.15 -10.44
CA LYS A 293 6.50 18.33 -10.86
C LYS A 293 7.73 18.48 -9.96
N LYS A 294 8.54 17.42 -9.88
CA LYS A 294 9.82 17.44 -9.13
C LYS A 294 9.62 17.81 -7.67
N ILE A 295 8.71 17.12 -7.01
CA ILE A 295 8.53 17.18 -5.56
C ILE A 295 9.33 16.04 -4.94
N SER A 296 10.11 16.33 -3.89
CA SER A 296 10.91 15.35 -3.16
C SER A 296 10.51 15.35 -1.69
N ILE A 297 10.16 14.18 -1.16
CA ILE A 297 9.87 13.93 0.26
C ILE A 297 10.90 12.90 0.72
N ILE A 298 11.86 13.34 1.52
CA ILE A 298 13.05 12.55 1.82
C ILE A 298 13.26 12.52 3.33
N ASN A 299 13.62 11.34 3.87
CA ASN A 299 13.95 11.20 5.30
C ASN A 299 12.88 11.80 6.23
N CYS A 300 11.60 11.71 5.85
CA CYS A 300 10.47 12.22 6.63
C CYS A 300 9.75 11.11 7.40
N SER A 301 9.03 11.49 8.46
CA SER A 301 8.10 10.62 9.17
C SER A 301 6.67 11.16 8.97
N ILE A 302 5.72 10.31 8.58
CA ILE A 302 4.33 10.69 8.32
C ILE A 302 3.44 9.75 9.13
N ASN A 303 2.60 10.31 10.00
CA ASN A 303 1.84 9.50 10.96
C ASN A 303 0.39 9.97 11.09
N LEU A 304 -0.52 9.04 11.38
CA LEU A 304 -1.90 9.29 11.82
C LEU A 304 -2.69 10.14 10.80
N THR A 305 -2.79 9.66 9.56
CA THR A 305 -3.57 10.34 8.51
C THR A 305 -4.98 9.77 8.38
N GLY A 306 -5.94 10.63 8.14
CA GLY A 306 -7.37 10.28 8.02
C GLY A 306 -7.72 9.56 6.72
N THR A 307 -6.87 9.66 5.70
CA THR A 307 -6.98 8.88 4.45
C THR A 307 -5.59 8.37 4.03
N GLU A 308 -5.05 8.77 2.88
CA GLU A 308 -3.68 8.41 2.47
C GLU A 308 -2.64 9.32 3.15
N ALA A 309 -1.45 8.80 3.38
CA ALA A 309 -0.35 9.65 3.84
C ALA A 309 0.08 10.64 2.74
N ILE A 310 0.24 10.15 1.51
CA ILE A 310 0.62 10.95 0.34
C ILE A 310 -0.34 10.65 -0.79
N ILE A 311 -1.02 11.67 -1.32
CA ILE A 311 -1.76 11.58 -2.58
C ILE A 311 -1.12 12.50 -3.61
N ALA A 312 -0.93 11.99 -4.83
CA ALA A 312 -0.38 12.77 -5.94
C ALA A 312 -1.18 12.53 -7.23
N SER A 313 -1.52 13.63 -7.91
CA SER A 313 -2.23 13.60 -9.17
C SER A 313 -1.52 14.48 -10.20
N TYR A 314 -1.32 13.94 -11.42
CA TYR A 314 -0.66 14.65 -12.53
C TYR A 314 0.68 15.30 -12.11
N SER A 315 1.47 14.57 -11.32
CA SER A 315 2.66 15.11 -10.65
C SER A 315 3.91 14.28 -10.99
N PRO A 316 4.50 14.54 -12.18
CA PRO A 316 5.64 13.76 -12.67
C PRO A 316 6.92 14.01 -11.86
N PHE A 317 7.79 12.99 -11.82
CA PHE A 317 9.08 12.99 -11.11
C PHE A 317 8.93 13.19 -9.60
N LEU A 318 7.85 12.67 -9.00
CA LEU A 318 7.72 12.59 -7.55
C LEU A 318 8.77 11.64 -6.98
N THR A 319 9.46 12.06 -5.92
CA THR A 319 10.39 11.21 -5.16
C THR A 319 9.91 11.09 -3.72
N VAL A 320 9.68 9.86 -3.25
CA VAL A 320 9.44 9.55 -1.83
C VAL A 320 10.51 8.57 -1.40
N LYS A 321 11.42 9.01 -0.53
CA LYS A 321 12.60 8.21 -0.22
C LYS A 321 12.99 8.29 1.25
N ASP A 322 13.47 7.16 1.82
CA ASP A 322 13.96 7.07 3.20
C ASP A 322 12.94 7.55 4.26
N CYS A 323 11.63 7.40 3.95
CA CYS A 323 10.54 7.84 4.80
C CYS A 323 9.95 6.70 5.64
N ILE A 324 9.35 7.08 6.78
CA ILE A 324 8.52 6.20 7.61
C ILE A 324 7.08 6.69 7.49
N ILE A 325 6.17 5.84 7.03
CA ILE A 325 4.73 6.10 6.94
C ILE A 325 4.03 5.11 7.87
N ASP A 326 3.26 5.63 8.82
CA ASP A 326 2.66 4.82 9.87
C ASP A 326 1.23 5.28 10.20
N HIS A 327 0.28 4.34 10.35
CA HIS A 327 -1.12 4.61 10.70
C HIS A 327 -1.85 5.56 9.72
N SER A 328 -2.00 5.13 8.48
CA SER A 328 -2.88 5.76 7.48
C SER A 328 -4.20 4.99 7.39
N LEU A 329 -5.36 5.66 7.46
CA LEU A 329 -6.66 4.97 7.49
C LEU A 329 -7.10 4.37 6.14
N SER A 330 -6.59 4.88 5.02
CA SER A 330 -6.94 4.38 3.68
C SER A 330 -5.74 3.86 2.89
N GLY A 331 -4.67 4.63 2.77
CA GLY A 331 -3.51 4.24 1.98
C GLY A 331 -2.21 4.90 2.42
N GLY A 332 -1.07 4.31 2.05
CA GLY A 332 0.23 4.92 2.29
C GLY A 332 0.55 5.99 1.23
N ILE A 333 0.86 5.56 0.02
CA ILE A 333 1.19 6.43 -1.13
C ILE A 333 0.25 6.09 -2.27
N ASN A 334 -0.48 7.08 -2.79
CA ASN A 334 -1.41 6.90 -3.91
C ASN A 334 -1.08 7.90 -5.03
N MET A 335 -0.76 7.37 -6.22
CA MET A 335 -0.36 8.15 -7.40
C MET A 335 -1.16 7.72 -8.63
N ASP A 336 -1.76 8.68 -9.31
CA ASP A 336 -2.46 8.44 -10.57
C ASP A 336 -1.52 8.22 -11.77
N ALA A 337 -2.08 7.95 -12.96
CA ALA A 337 -1.33 7.73 -14.19
C ALA A 337 -0.53 8.96 -14.66
N GLY A 338 -0.87 10.16 -14.23
CA GLY A 338 -0.13 11.39 -14.54
C GLY A 338 1.18 11.56 -13.74
N CYS A 339 1.42 10.70 -12.74
CA CYS A 339 2.63 10.72 -11.92
C CYS A 339 3.76 9.89 -12.56
N VAL A 340 4.11 10.20 -13.81
CA VAL A 340 5.16 9.47 -14.54
C VAL A 340 6.56 9.73 -13.98
N ASN A 341 7.48 8.77 -14.17
CA ASN A 341 8.89 8.84 -13.74
C ASN A 341 9.04 9.03 -12.21
N ALA A 342 8.12 8.50 -11.43
CA ALA A 342 8.19 8.57 -9.98
C ALA A 342 9.22 7.58 -9.40
N THR A 343 9.75 7.90 -8.21
CA THR A 343 10.65 7.03 -7.45
C THR A 343 10.15 6.90 -6.02
N ILE A 344 9.79 5.68 -5.62
CA ILE A 344 9.39 5.33 -4.24
C ILE A 344 10.43 4.33 -3.73
N ALA A 345 11.36 4.78 -2.89
CA ALA A 345 12.52 3.98 -2.55
C ALA A 345 12.88 4.00 -1.06
N ASN A 346 13.25 2.84 -0.54
CA ASN A 346 13.77 2.69 0.83
C ASN A 346 12.85 3.25 1.93
N ASN A 347 11.52 3.16 1.74
CA ASN A 347 10.54 3.59 2.72
C ASN A 347 10.10 2.43 3.61
N THR A 348 9.74 2.73 4.85
CA THR A 348 9.00 1.83 5.74
C THR A 348 7.56 2.28 5.80
N ILE A 349 6.63 1.45 5.33
CA ILE A 349 5.18 1.74 5.31
C ILE A 349 4.49 0.65 6.12
N LYS A 350 3.75 1.04 7.16
CA LYS A 350 3.12 0.07 8.06
C LYS A 350 1.79 0.57 8.64
N ASN A 351 1.01 -0.37 9.16
CA ASN A 351 -0.28 -0.10 9.80
C ASN A 351 -1.21 0.73 8.92
N THR A 352 -1.32 0.35 7.64
CA THR A 352 -2.11 1.07 6.64
C THR A 352 -3.44 0.39 6.40
N GLY A 353 -4.56 1.11 6.51
CA GLY A 353 -5.88 0.61 6.18
C GLY A 353 -6.38 -0.53 7.07
N LEU A 354 -6.05 -0.55 8.36
CA LEU A 354 -6.37 -1.66 9.25
C LEU A 354 -7.75 -1.55 9.91
N LEU A 355 -8.42 -0.41 9.82
CA LEU A 355 -9.73 -0.19 10.42
C LEU A 355 -10.83 -0.23 9.33
N PRO A 356 -11.61 -1.31 9.23
CA PRO A 356 -12.69 -1.41 8.25
C PRO A 356 -13.67 -0.24 8.38
N GLY A 357 -14.09 0.35 7.25
CA GLY A 357 -15.01 1.49 7.23
C GLY A 357 -14.39 2.85 7.59
N MET A 358 -13.13 2.90 8.04
CA MET A 358 -12.44 4.17 8.29
C MET A 358 -11.72 4.71 7.06
N GLY A 359 -11.33 3.85 6.12
CA GLY A 359 -10.73 4.24 4.85
C GLY A 359 -11.77 4.76 3.84
N LYS A 360 -11.29 5.10 2.64
CA LYS A 360 -12.14 5.48 1.52
C LYS A 360 -12.91 4.28 0.97
N SER A 361 -14.06 4.57 0.36
CA SER A 361 -14.84 3.62 -0.43
C SER A 361 -14.18 3.31 -1.78
N ASN A 362 -14.67 2.29 -2.48
CA ASN A 362 -14.26 1.90 -3.83
C ASN A 362 -13.03 0.97 -3.91
N SER A 363 -12.64 0.64 -5.15
CA SER A 363 -11.38 -0.10 -5.42
C SER A 363 -10.15 0.79 -5.20
N GLY A 364 -8.96 0.20 -5.13
CA GLY A 364 -7.70 0.93 -4.98
C GLY A 364 -7.55 1.65 -3.63
N THR A 365 -8.15 1.10 -2.58
CA THR A 365 -8.12 1.65 -1.22
C THR A 365 -7.62 0.59 -0.23
N TYR A 366 -7.09 1.03 0.91
CA TYR A 366 -6.46 0.18 1.93
C TYR A 366 -5.10 -0.40 1.49
N GLU A 367 -4.42 0.23 0.55
CA GLU A 367 -3.17 -0.23 -0.06
C GLU A 367 -1.96 0.54 0.47
N ALA A 368 -0.79 -0.11 0.56
CA ALA A 368 0.40 0.61 1.01
C ALA A 368 0.95 1.53 -0.08
N ILE A 369 1.07 1.04 -1.32
CA ILE A 369 1.53 1.82 -2.47
C ILE A 369 0.62 1.53 -3.65
N THR A 370 0.05 2.60 -4.24
CA THR A 370 -0.68 2.56 -5.51
C THR A 370 0.01 3.49 -6.50
N SER A 371 0.31 3.00 -7.73
CA SER A 371 0.97 3.80 -8.77
C SER A 371 0.62 3.34 -10.17
N PHE A 372 0.15 4.26 -11.00
CA PHE A 372 -0.21 3.97 -12.40
C PHE A 372 0.61 4.75 -13.43
N GLY A 373 1.56 5.59 -13.01
CA GLY A 373 2.40 6.37 -13.90
C GLY A 373 3.47 5.53 -14.58
N ASP A 374 3.79 5.85 -15.84
CA ASP A 374 4.86 5.21 -16.60
C ASP A 374 6.24 5.44 -15.96
N ASN A 375 7.16 4.50 -16.18
CA ASN A 375 8.54 4.55 -15.70
C ASN A 375 8.68 4.71 -14.17
N THR A 376 7.69 4.26 -13.39
CA THR A 376 7.74 4.31 -11.93
C THR A 376 8.71 3.25 -11.38
N LYS A 377 9.51 3.64 -10.40
CA LYS A 377 10.41 2.76 -9.65
C LYS A 377 9.96 2.63 -8.21
N ILE A 378 9.58 1.42 -7.81
CA ILE A 378 9.18 1.08 -6.44
C ILE A 378 10.23 0.10 -5.91
N GLU A 379 11.18 0.61 -5.11
CA GLU A 379 12.39 -0.15 -4.80
C GLU A 379 12.73 -0.16 -3.32
N LYS A 380 13.15 -1.33 -2.79
CA LYS A 380 13.70 -1.47 -1.43
C LYS A 380 12.77 -0.94 -0.33
N ASN A 381 11.47 -0.92 -0.56
CA ASN A 381 10.52 -0.55 0.46
C ASN A 381 10.26 -1.73 1.40
N ARG A 382 10.03 -1.42 2.66
CA ARG A 382 9.58 -2.35 3.68
C ARG A 382 8.12 -2.06 4.01
N ILE A 383 7.25 -3.01 3.69
CA ILE A 383 5.79 -2.88 3.82
C ILE A 383 5.32 -3.95 4.80
N ASP A 384 4.56 -3.54 5.83
CA ASP A 384 4.10 -4.40 6.91
C ASP A 384 2.71 -3.98 7.40
N SER A 385 1.84 -4.95 7.62
CA SER A 385 0.50 -4.74 8.19
C SER A 385 -0.35 -3.79 7.34
N VAL A 386 -0.86 -4.33 6.22
CA VAL A 386 -1.65 -3.59 5.23
C VAL A 386 -3.04 -4.19 5.08
N GLY A 387 -4.05 -3.33 5.01
CA GLY A 387 -5.44 -3.74 4.89
C GLY A 387 -5.78 -4.46 3.59
N TYR A 388 -5.07 -4.17 2.50
CA TYR A 388 -5.30 -4.82 1.21
C TYR A 388 -3.97 -5.10 0.49
N ASN A 389 -3.74 -4.57 -0.73
CA ASN A 389 -2.52 -4.84 -1.48
C ASN A 389 -1.29 -4.15 -0.86
N GLY A 390 -0.16 -4.86 -0.84
CA GLY A 390 1.11 -4.24 -0.49
C GLY A 390 1.54 -3.21 -1.54
N ILE A 391 1.62 -3.62 -2.80
CA ILE A 391 1.91 -2.76 -3.95
C ILE A 391 0.91 -3.07 -5.05
N TYR A 392 0.14 -2.07 -5.48
CA TYR A 392 -0.67 -2.11 -6.69
C TYR A 392 -0.08 -1.14 -7.70
N PHE A 393 0.40 -1.64 -8.83
CA PHE A 393 1.02 -0.78 -9.82
C PHE A 393 0.70 -1.16 -11.26
N GLY A 394 0.75 -0.16 -12.12
CA GLY A 394 0.64 -0.25 -13.58
C GLY A 394 1.69 0.65 -14.25
N GLY A 395 1.36 1.18 -15.41
CA GLY A 395 2.23 2.05 -16.18
C GLY A 395 3.30 1.31 -16.99
N ASN A 396 3.62 1.83 -18.19
CA ASN A 396 4.63 1.25 -19.06
C ASN A 396 6.01 1.29 -18.40
N THR A 397 6.79 0.22 -18.55
CA THR A 397 8.19 0.11 -18.07
C THR A 397 8.37 0.32 -16.57
N SER A 398 7.30 0.25 -15.79
CA SER A 398 7.34 0.40 -14.32
C SER A 398 7.89 -0.86 -13.64
N THR A 399 8.53 -0.69 -12.48
CA THR A 399 9.25 -1.76 -11.80
C THR A 399 8.98 -1.76 -10.31
N ALA A 400 8.62 -2.94 -9.75
CA ALA A 400 8.67 -3.26 -8.33
C ALA A 400 9.89 -4.14 -8.06
N LYS A 401 10.92 -3.61 -7.35
CA LYS A 401 12.20 -4.30 -7.19
C LYS A 401 12.70 -4.31 -5.76
N ASN A 402 13.13 -5.48 -5.28
CA ASN A 402 13.78 -5.63 -3.97
C ASN A 402 12.94 -5.05 -2.82
N ASN A 403 11.61 -5.19 -2.87
CA ASN A 403 10.74 -4.81 -1.76
C ASN A 403 10.57 -6.00 -0.81
N PHE A 404 10.43 -5.72 0.48
CA PHE A 404 9.99 -6.67 1.49
C PHE A 404 8.55 -6.36 1.88
N ILE A 405 7.63 -7.32 1.68
CA ILE A 405 6.20 -7.14 1.94
C ILE A 405 5.72 -8.27 2.83
N THR A 406 5.04 -7.93 3.91
CA THR A 406 4.53 -8.93 4.86
C THR A 406 3.23 -8.47 5.52
N TYR A 407 2.37 -9.40 5.93
CA TYR A 407 1.08 -9.17 6.56
C TYR A 407 0.19 -8.21 5.77
N PHE A 408 -0.33 -8.67 4.65
CA PHE A 408 -1.23 -7.93 3.77
C PHE A 408 -2.59 -8.63 3.63
N CYS A 409 -3.57 -7.94 3.04
CA CYS A 409 -4.98 -8.34 2.98
C CYS A 409 -5.60 -8.55 4.38
N LEU A 410 -5.29 -7.64 5.33
CA LEU A 410 -5.78 -7.75 6.72
C LEU A 410 -7.22 -7.24 6.90
N THR A 411 -7.72 -6.42 5.97
CA THR A 411 -9.06 -5.81 6.01
C THR A 411 -9.94 -6.28 4.85
N LYS A 412 -9.35 -6.39 3.67
CA LYS A 412 -9.97 -6.90 2.44
C LYS A 412 -9.40 -8.26 2.06
N ASP A 413 -10.01 -8.87 1.05
CA ASP A 413 -9.66 -10.19 0.53
C ASP A 413 -9.53 -10.12 -1.00
N ASP A 414 -9.07 -11.20 -1.66
CA ASP A 414 -8.81 -11.25 -3.10
C ASP A 414 -7.84 -10.15 -3.57
N GLY A 415 -6.72 -10.10 -2.89
CA GLY A 415 -5.63 -9.15 -3.14
C GLY A 415 -4.27 -9.82 -3.06
N ALA A 416 -3.21 -9.02 -3.09
CA ALA A 416 -1.85 -9.54 -3.16
C ALA A 416 -0.80 -8.70 -2.42
N GLY A 417 0.34 -9.32 -2.14
CA GLY A 417 1.54 -8.56 -1.79
C GLY A 417 1.96 -7.63 -2.92
N ILE A 418 1.99 -8.14 -4.17
CA ILE A 418 2.18 -7.33 -5.39
C ILE A 418 1.07 -7.68 -6.37
N TYR A 419 0.27 -6.67 -6.71
CA TYR A 419 -0.89 -6.81 -7.60
C TYR A 419 -0.71 -5.96 -8.86
N ILE A 420 -1.03 -6.56 -10.02
CA ILE A 420 -1.10 -5.89 -11.32
C ILE A 420 -2.42 -6.31 -11.97
N GLY A 421 -3.34 -5.36 -12.12
CA GLY A 421 -4.56 -5.50 -12.91
C GLY A 421 -4.60 -4.37 -13.92
N ASP A 422 -4.61 -4.68 -15.23
CA ASP A 422 -4.29 -3.66 -16.22
C ASP A 422 -5.30 -3.59 -17.36
N TRP A 423 -6.34 -2.85 -17.12
CA TRP A 423 -7.32 -2.53 -18.16
C TRP A 423 -6.81 -1.52 -19.20
N SER A 424 -5.67 -0.85 -18.94
CA SER A 424 -5.05 0.12 -19.84
C SER A 424 -4.01 -0.49 -20.80
N LYS A 425 -3.73 -1.79 -20.69
CA LYS A 425 -2.82 -2.56 -21.54
C LYS A 425 -1.40 -1.99 -21.58
N THR A 426 -0.89 -1.57 -20.42
CA THR A 426 0.50 -1.12 -20.31
C THR A 426 1.48 -2.30 -20.40
N VAL A 427 2.69 -2.05 -20.87
CA VAL A 427 3.67 -3.09 -21.22
C VAL A 427 5.00 -2.94 -20.50
N ASN A 428 5.82 -4.00 -20.55
CA ASN A 428 7.18 -4.03 -20.01
C ASN A 428 7.28 -3.80 -18.48
N LYS A 429 6.26 -4.21 -17.73
CA LYS A 429 6.28 -4.17 -16.26
C LYS A 429 7.22 -5.24 -15.69
N LYS A 430 7.86 -4.96 -14.55
CA LYS A 430 8.84 -5.88 -13.95
C LYS A 430 8.62 -6.03 -12.45
N VAL A 431 8.62 -7.27 -11.99
CA VAL A 431 8.57 -7.66 -10.57
C VAL A 431 9.83 -8.47 -10.27
N ILE A 432 10.84 -7.85 -9.62
CA ILE A 432 12.19 -8.40 -9.55
C ILE A 432 12.71 -8.44 -8.12
N GLY A 433 13.17 -9.60 -7.64
CA GLY A 433 13.89 -9.74 -6.38
C GLY A 433 13.09 -9.32 -5.14
N ASN A 434 11.76 -9.35 -5.19
CA ASN A 434 10.94 -9.02 -4.04
C ASN A 434 10.80 -10.23 -3.11
N ILE A 435 10.66 -9.95 -1.82
CA ILE A 435 10.33 -10.95 -0.80
C ILE A 435 8.94 -10.65 -0.29
N VAL A 436 8.00 -11.56 -0.55
CA VAL A 436 6.57 -11.44 -0.21
C VAL A 436 6.18 -12.58 0.70
N LEU A 437 5.74 -12.24 1.92
CA LEU A 437 5.44 -13.21 2.96
C LEU A 437 4.10 -12.92 3.65
N HIS A 438 3.48 -13.95 4.24
CA HIS A 438 2.32 -13.83 5.12
C HIS A 438 1.15 -13.06 4.50
N GLY A 439 0.71 -13.46 3.32
CA GLY A 439 -0.58 -13.05 2.77
C GLY A 439 -1.71 -13.68 3.60
N VAL A 440 -2.46 -12.88 4.35
CA VAL A 440 -3.42 -13.40 5.33
C VAL A 440 -4.78 -13.62 4.70
N GLY A 441 -5.35 -12.62 4.06
CA GLY A 441 -6.72 -12.61 3.58
C GLY A 441 -7.75 -12.33 4.69
N ASN A 442 -8.80 -11.58 4.37
CA ASN A 442 -9.91 -11.33 5.29
C ASN A 442 -11.24 -11.56 4.60
N SER A 443 -11.77 -12.78 4.74
CA SER A 443 -13.05 -13.19 4.20
C SER A 443 -14.25 -12.89 5.14
N GLU A 444 -14.02 -12.24 6.28
CA GLU A 444 -15.08 -11.84 7.21
C GLU A 444 -16.13 -10.96 6.49
N GLY A 445 -17.41 -11.20 6.72
CA GLY A 445 -18.48 -10.51 6.02
C GLY A 445 -18.69 -10.99 4.56
N THR A 446 -18.20 -12.18 4.19
CA THR A 446 -18.50 -12.85 2.91
C THR A 446 -19.18 -14.19 3.16
N LEU A 447 -19.74 -14.81 2.10
CA LEU A 447 -20.29 -16.17 2.17
C LEU A 447 -19.22 -17.27 2.32
N HIS A 448 -17.94 -16.93 2.18
CA HIS A 448 -16.83 -17.87 2.12
C HIS A 448 -15.82 -17.64 3.27
N THR A 449 -16.31 -17.63 4.50
CA THR A 449 -15.53 -17.26 5.70
C THR A 449 -14.28 -18.12 5.94
N ASN A 450 -14.18 -19.33 5.34
CA ASN A 450 -13.04 -20.23 5.51
C ASN A 450 -12.13 -20.29 4.25
N SER A 451 -12.33 -19.41 3.28
CA SER A 451 -11.57 -19.38 2.03
C SER A 451 -10.93 -18.02 1.82
N MET A 452 -9.80 -17.80 2.46
CA MET A 452 -9.00 -16.59 2.30
C MET A 452 -8.35 -16.55 0.93
N GLN A 453 -8.38 -15.38 0.30
CA GLN A 453 -7.74 -15.12 -0.99
C GLN A 453 -6.71 -14.00 -0.81
N ALA A 454 -5.48 -14.39 -0.49
CA ALA A 454 -4.34 -13.49 -0.41
C ALA A 454 -3.20 -14.12 -1.21
N GLU A 455 -2.89 -13.51 -2.32
CA GLU A 455 -1.88 -13.97 -3.27
C GLU A 455 -0.53 -13.32 -2.98
N GLY A 456 0.56 -14.01 -3.25
CA GLY A 456 1.87 -13.36 -3.13
C GLY A 456 2.10 -12.34 -4.24
N ILE A 457 2.09 -12.80 -5.49
CA ILE A 457 2.14 -11.97 -6.71
C ILE A 457 0.93 -12.32 -7.57
N TYR A 458 0.11 -11.33 -7.90
CA TYR A 458 -1.12 -11.52 -8.65
C TYR A 458 -1.11 -10.67 -9.93
N ILE A 459 -1.11 -11.37 -11.07
CA ILE A 459 -1.26 -10.77 -12.40
C ILE A 459 -2.68 -11.05 -12.85
N ASP A 460 -3.49 -10.01 -12.85
CA ASP A 460 -4.94 -10.10 -13.02
C ASP A 460 -5.38 -9.60 -14.40
N ASP A 461 -6.66 -9.68 -14.65
CA ASP A 461 -7.40 -9.48 -15.89
C ASP A 461 -6.73 -8.51 -16.88
N ASN A 462 -6.61 -8.96 -18.14
CA ASN A 462 -6.11 -8.21 -19.28
C ASN A 462 -4.66 -7.71 -19.17
N THR A 463 -3.93 -8.13 -18.14
CA THR A 463 -2.51 -7.77 -17.99
C THR A 463 -1.67 -8.48 -19.04
N GLU A 464 -0.73 -7.74 -19.64
CA GLU A 464 0.21 -8.29 -20.61
C GLU A 464 1.63 -7.74 -20.40
N SER A 465 2.62 -8.45 -20.93
CA SER A 465 4.03 -8.04 -20.95
C SER A 465 4.60 -7.74 -19.55
N VAL A 466 4.67 -8.79 -18.71
CA VAL A 466 5.24 -8.69 -17.36
C VAL A 466 6.37 -9.69 -17.18
N ILE A 467 7.47 -9.24 -16.58
CA ILE A 467 8.59 -10.09 -16.15
C ILE A 467 8.53 -10.27 -14.63
N ILE A 468 8.46 -11.52 -14.17
CA ILE A 468 8.47 -11.91 -12.75
C ILE A 468 9.70 -12.77 -12.50
N THR A 469 10.72 -12.22 -11.84
CA THR A 469 11.99 -12.94 -11.71
C THR A 469 12.69 -12.72 -10.37
N ASN A 470 13.38 -13.75 -9.89
CA ASN A 470 14.16 -13.74 -8.66
C ASN A 470 13.36 -13.35 -7.40
N ASN A 471 12.05 -13.52 -7.40
CA ASN A 471 11.23 -13.24 -6.24
C ASN A 471 11.18 -14.42 -5.29
N THR A 472 10.98 -14.14 -4.02
CA THR A 472 10.69 -15.10 -2.97
C THR A 472 9.28 -14.88 -2.48
N VAL A 473 8.45 -15.93 -2.52
CA VAL A 473 7.05 -15.85 -2.08
C VAL A 473 6.75 -17.01 -1.14
N SER A 474 6.27 -16.69 0.07
CA SER A 474 5.99 -17.74 1.06
C SER A 474 4.88 -17.35 2.03
N LEU A 475 4.23 -18.38 2.60
CA LEU A 475 3.23 -18.23 3.67
C LEU A 475 2.02 -17.37 3.26
N CYS A 476 1.63 -17.39 1.99
CA CYS A 476 0.39 -16.78 1.52
C CYS A 476 -0.77 -17.79 1.65
N ALA A 477 -1.90 -17.32 2.15
CA ALA A 477 -3.06 -18.17 2.44
C ALA A 477 -3.60 -18.88 1.19
N ASN A 478 -3.50 -18.23 0.01
CA ASN A 478 -3.95 -18.83 -1.25
C ASN A 478 -2.76 -19.13 -2.18
N ASN A 479 -2.51 -18.31 -3.19
CA ASN A 479 -1.50 -18.66 -4.20
C ASN A 479 -0.18 -17.90 -3.97
N GLY A 480 0.94 -18.52 -4.29
CA GLY A 480 2.23 -17.83 -4.33
C GLY A 480 2.30 -16.87 -5.51
N ILE A 481 2.19 -17.41 -6.73
CA ILE A 481 2.03 -16.61 -7.97
C ILE A 481 0.71 -17.01 -8.63
N LYS A 482 -0.16 -16.03 -8.90
CA LYS A 482 -1.42 -16.22 -9.64
C LYS A 482 -1.39 -15.42 -10.94
N ILE A 483 -1.67 -16.11 -12.05
CA ILE A 483 -1.90 -15.54 -13.37
C ILE A 483 -3.37 -15.77 -13.71
N HIS A 484 -4.14 -14.70 -13.87
CA HIS A 484 -5.56 -14.74 -14.13
C HIS A 484 -5.87 -13.95 -15.40
N ASN A 485 -6.41 -14.62 -16.42
CA ASN A 485 -6.79 -13.99 -17.70
C ASN A 485 -5.74 -13.04 -18.29
N ALA A 486 -4.46 -13.43 -18.24
CA ALA A 486 -3.31 -12.61 -18.60
C ALA A 486 -2.36 -13.36 -19.54
N LYS A 487 -1.60 -12.63 -20.36
CA LYS A 487 -0.75 -13.19 -21.43
C LYS A 487 0.61 -12.52 -21.50
N ASP A 488 1.53 -13.14 -22.23
CA ASP A 488 2.89 -12.62 -22.47
C ASP A 488 3.65 -12.36 -21.16
N ILE A 489 3.56 -13.33 -20.22
CA ILE A 489 4.16 -13.25 -18.88
C ILE A 489 5.39 -14.17 -18.81
N ASP A 490 6.54 -13.60 -18.47
CA ASP A 490 7.80 -14.32 -18.21
C ASP A 490 8.00 -14.54 -16.71
N ILE A 491 7.98 -15.78 -16.26
CA ILE A 491 8.12 -16.18 -14.83
C ILE A 491 9.35 -17.08 -14.71
N PHE A 492 10.44 -16.57 -14.12
CA PHE A 492 11.65 -17.37 -14.02
C PHE A 492 12.51 -17.07 -12.80
N ASN A 493 13.26 -18.09 -12.36
CA ASN A 493 14.19 -18.02 -11.21
C ASN A 493 13.50 -17.57 -9.91
N ASN A 494 12.21 -17.83 -9.72
CA ASN A 494 11.52 -17.50 -8.49
C ASN A 494 11.54 -18.67 -7.51
N THR A 495 11.52 -18.37 -6.21
CA THR A 495 11.42 -19.33 -5.12
C THR A 495 10.05 -19.18 -4.45
N ILE A 496 9.17 -20.12 -4.67
CA ILE A 496 7.78 -20.10 -4.20
C ILE A 496 7.56 -21.29 -3.25
N VAL A 497 7.35 -21.00 -1.97
CA VAL A 497 7.42 -21.99 -0.89
C VAL A 497 6.30 -21.82 0.10
N ASP A 498 5.65 -22.91 0.52
CA ASP A 498 4.72 -22.91 1.66
C ASP A 498 3.52 -21.96 1.49
N ASN A 499 2.91 -21.95 0.29
CA ASN A 499 1.66 -21.26 0.00
C ASN A 499 0.55 -22.28 -0.24
N GLY A 500 -0.69 -21.88 -0.26
CA GLY A 500 -1.79 -22.81 -0.59
C GLY A 500 -1.58 -23.49 -1.93
N VAL A 501 -1.27 -22.73 -2.99
CA VAL A 501 -0.80 -23.21 -4.30
C VAL A 501 0.43 -22.41 -4.69
N GLN A 502 1.50 -23.05 -5.14
CA GLN A 502 2.71 -22.30 -5.46
C GLN A 502 2.57 -21.51 -6.77
N LEU A 503 2.05 -22.15 -7.83
CA LEU A 503 1.71 -21.50 -9.10
C LEU A 503 0.25 -21.75 -9.47
N ARG A 504 -0.53 -20.69 -9.65
CA ARG A 504 -1.89 -20.75 -10.17
C ARG A 504 -1.95 -20.08 -11.54
N MET A 505 -2.48 -20.78 -12.55
CA MET A 505 -2.87 -20.19 -13.84
C MET A 505 -4.36 -20.45 -14.05
N GLU A 506 -5.16 -19.40 -14.08
CA GLU A 506 -6.61 -19.46 -14.11
C GLU A 506 -7.19 -18.62 -15.24
N GLN A 507 -7.84 -19.29 -16.16
CA GLN A 507 -8.60 -18.68 -17.24
C GLN A 507 -10.08 -18.94 -16.99
N ASP A 508 -10.81 -17.93 -16.63
CA ASP A 508 -12.27 -18.00 -16.50
C ASP A 508 -12.96 -17.18 -17.61
N HIS A 509 -14.27 -17.21 -17.64
CA HIS A 509 -15.06 -16.45 -18.58
C HIS A 509 -15.74 -15.29 -17.85
N TYR A 510 -14.93 -14.40 -17.29
CA TYR A 510 -15.43 -13.31 -16.48
C TYR A 510 -16.18 -12.29 -17.33
N ILE A 511 -15.60 -11.85 -18.43
CA ILE A 511 -16.23 -10.95 -19.41
C ILE A 511 -15.79 -11.30 -20.83
N ALA A 512 -16.59 -10.94 -21.84
CA ALA A 512 -16.29 -11.22 -23.24
C ALA A 512 -14.96 -10.58 -23.75
N THR A 513 -14.43 -9.59 -23.05
CA THR A 513 -13.19 -8.87 -23.39
C THR A 513 -11.98 -9.34 -22.59
N SER A 514 -12.11 -10.31 -21.69
CA SER A 514 -10.98 -10.84 -20.93
C SER A 514 -9.95 -11.50 -21.85
N SER A 515 -8.68 -11.29 -21.55
CA SER A 515 -7.57 -11.92 -22.27
C SER A 515 -7.51 -13.41 -21.98
N TYR A 516 -7.20 -14.21 -22.98
CA TYR A 516 -6.86 -15.61 -22.80
C TYR A 516 -5.43 -15.73 -22.28
N ILE A 517 -5.20 -16.75 -21.43
CA ILE A 517 -3.85 -17.10 -21.00
C ILE A 517 -3.09 -17.66 -22.20
N ARG A 518 -2.13 -16.91 -22.73
CA ARG A 518 -1.33 -17.28 -23.91
C ARG A 518 0.11 -16.75 -23.78
N ASN A 519 1.02 -17.38 -24.50
CA ASN A 519 2.40 -16.94 -24.66
C ASN A 519 3.16 -16.75 -23.34
N ASN A 520 2.75 -17.42 -22.25
CA ASN A 520 3.45 -17.32 -20.98
C ASN A 520 4.67 -18.26 -20.99
N ASN A 521 5.72 -17.87 -20.30
CA ASN A 521 6.96 -18.64 -20.24
C ASN A 521 7.36 -18.84 -18.76
N VAL A 522 7.27 -20.07 -18.27
CA VAL A 522 7.50 -20.42 -16.86
C VAL A 522 8.69 -21.36 -16.76
N ARG A 523 9.84 -20.89 -16.29
CA ARG A 523 11.08 -21.68 -16.28
C ARG A 523 11.98 -21.40 -15.08
N ASN A 524 12.75 -22.39 -14.68
CA ASN A 524 13.75 -22.31 -13.61
C ASN A 524 13.18 -21.81 -12.26
N ASN A 525 11.88 -22.01 -12.02
CA ASN A 525 11.28 -21.68 -10.73
C ASN A 525 11.33 -22.89 -9.79
N THR A 526 11.37 -22.62 -8.50
CA THR A 526 11.21 -23.63 -7.46
C THR A 526 9.82 -23.51 -6.84
N PHE A 527 9.01 -24.57 -6.98
CA PHE A 527 7.67 -24.69 -6.44
C PHE A 527 7.67 -25.75 -5.33
N PHE A 528 7.68 -25.30 -4.08
CA PHE A 528 7.76 -26.18 -2.93
C PHE A 528 6.47 -26.12 -2.09
N ALA A 529 5.67 -27.17 -2.14
CA ALA A 529 4.52 -27.42 -1.28
C ALA A 529 4.98 -28.16 -0.01
N LYS A 530 4.78 -27.57 1.15
CA LYS A 530 5.31 -28.09 2.43
C LYS A 530 4.37 -29.07 3.12
N THR A 531 3.07 -28.89 2.96
CA THR A 531 2.03 -29.73 3.59
C THR A 531 1.27 -30.55 2.55
N ASP A 532 0.49 -31.52 3.00
CA ASP A 532 -0.34 -32.39 2.16
C ASP A 532 -1.56 -31.68 1.53
N THR A 533 -1.97 -30.55 2.08
CA THR A 533 -3.07 -29.73 1.55
C THR A 533 -2.62 -28.76 0.48
N GLN A 534 -1.33 -28.45 0.41
CA GLN A 534 -0.74 -27.53 -0.56
C GLN A 534 -0.49 -28.20 -1.92
N GLN A 535 -0.45 -27.38 -2.97
CA GLN A 535 -0.19 -27.80 -4.33
C GLN A 535 1.03 -27.07 -4.91
N THR A 536 1.81 -27.75 -5.75
CA THR A 536 2.92 -27.13 -6.46
C THR A 536 2.43 -26.29 -7.64
N ALA A 537 1.39 -26.74 -8.35
CA ALA A 537 0.77 -25.99 -9.43
C ALA A 537 -0.72 -26.33 -9.59
N LYS A 538 -1.50 -25.36 -10.07
CA LYS A 538 -2.89 -25.57 -10.44
C LYS A 538 -3.23 -24.76 -11.70
N PHE A 539 -3.79 -25.45 -12.69
CA PHE A 539 -4.18 -24.89 -13.98
C PHE A 539 -5.69 -25.02 -14.17
N SER A 540 -6.37 -23.96 -14.50
CA SER A 540 -7.82 -23.98 -14.75
C SER A 540 -8.17 -23.22 -16.01
N THR A 541 -9.18 -23.72 -16.73
CA THR A 541 -9.75 -23.04 -17.89
C THR A 541 -11.23 -23.37 -18.03
N HIS A 542 -12.01 -22.44 -18.54
CA HIS A 542 -13.39 -22.66 -18.96
C HIS A 542 -13.48 -23.34 -20.34
N GLN A 543 -12.33 -23.70 -20.94
CA GLN A 543 -12.20 -24.40 -22.21
C GLN A 543 -11.34 -25.67 -22.03
N ASP A 544 -10.96 -26.33 -23.11
CA ASP A 544 -9.99 -27.44 -23.11
C ASP A 544 -8.67 -26.99 -23.76
N ASP A 545 -8.04 -25.94 -23.22
CA ASP A 545 -6.92 -25.23 -23.85
C ASP A 545 -5.71 -24.99 -22.96
N ILE A 546 -5.55 -25.70 -21.84
CA ILE A 546 -4.36 -25.60 -20.94
C ILE A 546 -3.04 -25.75 -21.73
N LYS A 547 -3.03 -26.57 -22.79
CA LYS A 547 -1.86 -26.70 -23.66
C LYS A 547 -1.41 -25.40 -24.30
N ALA A 548 -2.35 -24.47 -24.54
CA ALA A 548 -2.10 -23.17 -25.17
C ALA A 548 -1.65 -22.08 -24.16
N PHE A 549 -1.57 -22.38 -22.87
CA PHE A 549 -1.17 -21.39 -21.85
C PHE A 549 0.25 -20.85 -22.03
N GLY A 550 1.09 -21.56 -22.75
CA GLY A 550 2.47 -21.17 -23.04
C GLY A 550 3.47 -22.28 -22.76
N GLN A 551 4.73 -21.90 -22.64
CA GLN A 551 5.84 -22.80 -22.36
C GLN A 551 6.03 -22.91 -20.84
N ILE A 552 5.98 -24.12 -20.30
CA ILE A 552 6.25 -24.40 -18.88
C ILE A 552 7.26 -25.53 -18.88
N ASP A 553 8.50 -25.25 -18.45
CA ASP A 553 9.57 -26.25 -18.45
C ASP A 553 10.74 -25.88 -17.53
N SER A 554 11.62 -26.82 -17.26
CA SER A 554 12.86 -26.62 -16.49
C SER A 554 12.62 -26.10 -15.07
N ASN A 555 11.45 -26.39 -14.47
CA ASN A 555 11.12 -26.01 -13.12
C ASN A 555 11.47 -27.13 -12.11
N PHE A 556 11.58 -26.75 -10.85
CA PHE A 556 11.81 -27.66 -9.73
C PHE A 556 10.55 -27.78 -8.89
N TYR A 557 10.05 -28.99 -8.74
CA TYR A 557 8.83 -29.31 -8.00
C TYR A 557 9.16 -30.10 -6.73
N SER A 558 8.56 -29.76 -5.61
CA SER A 558 8.68 -30.56 -4.38
C SER A 558 7.36 -30.57 -3.62
N SER A 559 6.91 -31.77 -3.27
CA SER A 559 5.71 -32.00 -2.46
C SER A 559 5.94 -33.20 -1.55
N PRO A 560 6.56 -33.03 -0.39
CA PRO A 560 7.01 -34.14 0.47
C PRO A 560 5.90 -35.06 0.96
N LYS A 561 4.68 -34.54 1.08
CA LYS A 561 3.57 -35.26 1.69
C LYS A 561 2.49 -35.69 0.71
N ASN A 562 2.49 -35.19 -0.53
CA ASN A 562 1.44 -35.53 -1.50
C ASN A 562 1.93 -35.54 -2.96
N LEU A 563 2.80 -36.48 -3.28
CA LEU A 563 3.33 -36.65 -4.66
C LEU A 563 2.22 -36.88 -5.70
N VAL A 564 1.11 -37.53 -5.32
CA VAL A 564 0.07 -37.97 -6.25
C VAL A 564 -0.84 -36.82 -6.72
N THR A 565 -0.98 -35.76 -5.94
CA THR A 565 -1.91 -34.65 -6.23
C THR A 565 -1.23 -33.29 -6.26
N ALA A 566 0.08 -33.26 -6.39
CA ALA A 566 0.88 -32.04 -6.32
C ALA A 566 0.54 -31.07 -7.45
N ILE A 567 0.16 -31.56 -8.63
CA ILE A 567 -0.27 -30.75 -9.77
C ILE A 567 -1.73 -31.03 -10.06
N LYS A 568 -2.56 -29.98 -10.16
CA LYS A 568 -3.98 -30.12 -10.49
C LYS A 568 -4.35 -29.39 -11.76
N SER A 569 -5.34 -29.90 -12.47
CA SER A 569 -5.98 -29.19 -13.58
C SER A 569 -7.50 -29.27 -13.50
N SER A 570 -8.16 -28.23 -14.05
CA SER A 570 -9.59 -28.18 -14.27
C SER A 570 -9.84 -27.59 -15.66
N SER A 571 -10.56 -28.30 -16.51
CA SER A 571 -10.93 -27.85 -17.86
C SER A 571 -12.36 -28.23 -18.19
N VAL A 572 -12.97 -27.56 -19.17
CA VAL A 572 -14.31 -27.90 -19.64
C VAL A 572 -14.19 -28.66 -20.95
N LYS A 573 -14.60 -29.95 -20.95
CA LYS A 573 -14.60 -30.82 -22.13
C LYS A 573 -16.05 -31.23 -22.43
N ASN A 574 -16.49 -30.98 -23.65
CA ASN A 574 -17.87 -31.32 -24.07
C ASN A 574 -18.94 -30.77 -23.06
N GLY A 575 -18.76 -29.54 -22.57
CA GLY A 575 -19.67 -28.89 -21.63
C GLY A 575 -19.59 -29.42 -20.18
N LYS A 576 -18.65 -30.32 -19.87
CA LYS A 576 -18.47 -30.86 -18.51
C LYS A 576 -17.13 -30.47 -17.92
N THR A 577 -17.12 -30.06 -16.66
CA THR A 577 -15.88 -29.79 -15.92
C THR A 577 -15.16 -31.11 -15.62
N VAL A 578 -13.91 -31.21 -16.05
CA VAL A 578 -13.02 -32.35 -15.80
C VAL A 578 -11.89 -31.89 -14.88
N ASN A 579 -11.87 -32.42 -13.67
CA ASN A 579 -10.81 -32.21 -12.68
C ASN A 579 -9.84 -33.38 -12.70
N SER A 580 -8.56 -33.12 -12.72
CA SER A 580 -7.50 -34.11 -12.72
C SER A 580 -6.37 -33.75 -11.77
N SER A 581 -5.73 -34.76 -11.23
CA SER A 581 -4.55 -34.64 -10.34
C SER A 581 -3.40 -35.48 -10.90
N TYR A 582 -2.19 -34.96 -10.80
CA TYR A 582 -1.02 -35.57 -11.44
C TYR A 582 0.19 -35.56 -10.50
N THR A 583 0.98 -36.66 -10.62
CA THR A 583 2.42 -36.57 -10.33
C THR A 583 3.12 -35.78 -11.44
N LEU A 584 4.34 -35.35 -11.24
CA LEU A 584 5.10 -34.64 -12.29
C LEU A 584 5.26 -35.53 -13.55
N VAL A 585 5.50 -36.82 -13.38
CA VAL A 585 5.62 -37.79 -14.49
C VAL A 585 4.34 -37.83 -15.33
N ASN A 586 3.19 -37.99 -14.68
CA ASN A 586 1.90 -38.04 -15.35
C ASN A 586 1.52 -36.69 -15.98
N TRP A 587 1.90 -35.58 -15.35
CA TRP A 587 1.71 -34.23 -15.91
C TRP A 587 2.48 -34.04 -17.20
N LYS A 588 3.77 -34.41 -17.23
CA LYS A 588 4.60 -34.40 -18.46
C LYS A 588 3.94 -35.16 -19.60
N ALA A 589 3.50 -36.37 -19.33
CA ALA A 589 2.88 -37.26 -20.35
C ALA A 589 1.56 -36.66 -20.88
N ASN A 590 0.71 -36.09 -20.02
CA ASN A 590 -0.61 -35.62 -20.42
C ASN A 590 -0.59 -34.19 -21.02
N SER A 591 0.24 -33.30 -20.49
CA SER A 591 0.27 -31.91 -20.91
C SER A 591 1.25 -31.60 -22.03
N GLY A 592 2.31 -32.41 -22.17
CA GLY A 592 3.46 -32.13 -23.03
C GLY A 592 4.37 -31.01 -22.50
N LYS A 593 4.13 -30.54 -21.25
CA LYS A 593 4.90 -29.50 -20.57
C LYS A 593 5.91 -30.14 -19.59
N ASP A 594 6.79 -29.31 -19.05
CA ASP A 594 7.74 -29.69 -17.97
C ASP A 594 8.70 -30.84 -18.34
N ARG A 595 9.06 -30.96 -19.63
CA ARG A 595 9.90 -32.06 -20.12
C ARG A 595 11.22 -32.16 -19.36
N PHE A 596 11.88 -31.04 -19.11
CA PHE A 596 13.16 -30.94 -18.42
C PHE A 596 13.02 -30.54 -16.94
N SER A 597 11.79 -30.38 -16.44
CA SER A 597 11.53 -30.12 -15.02
C SER A 597 11.86 -31.36 -14.17
N SER A 598 12.21 -31.14 -12.91
CA SER A 598 12.64 -32.20 -11.99
C SER A 598 11.93 -32.11 -10.64
N GLU A 599 11.84 -33.24 -9.96
CA GLU A 599 11.43 -33.30 -8.56
C GLU A 599 12.62 -33.11 -7.65
N LEU A 600 12.41 -32.38 -6.56
CA LEU A 600 13.39 -32.19 -5.50
C LEU A 600 13.16 -33.21 -4.39
N PRO A 601 14.22 -33.65 -3.70
CA PRO A 601 14.09 -34.42 -2.47
C PRO A 601 13.24 -33.70 -1.43
N THR A 602 12.52 -34.45 -0.64
CA THR A 602 11.44 -33.94 0.23
C THR A 602 11.81 -33.90 1.71
N GLU A 603 12.97 -34.44 2.09
CA GLU A 603 13.42 -34.54 3.47
C GLU A 603 14.53 -33.53 3.78
N ASP A 604 14.54 -33.02 5.00
CA ASP A 604 15.61 -32.16 5.51
C ASP A 604 15.88 -30.89 4.67
N ILE A 605 14.83 -30.12 4.41
CA ILE A 605 14.93 -28.88 3.65
C ILE A 605 15.11 -27.68 4.57
N LEU A 606 16.08 -26.84 4.25
CA LEU A 606 16.29 -25.53 4.86
C LEU A 606 15.92 -24.45 3.84
N PHE A 607 14.93 -23.64 4.18
CA PHE A 607 14.56 -22.43 3.44
C PHE A 607 15.00 -21.21 4.22
N GLU A 608 15.80 -20.36 3.58
CA GLU A 608 16.31 -19.11 4.17
C GLU A 608 16.19 -17.96 3.19
N TYR A 609 15.98 -16.77 3.72
CA TYR A 609 15.91 -15.53 2.94
C TYR A 609 16.63 -14.38 3.63
N ASN A 610 16.99 -13.37 2.85
CA ASN A 610 17.61 -12.13 3.28
C ASN A 610 16.76 -10.93 2.85
N ALA A 611 15.97 -10.39 3.76
CA ALA A 611 15.12 -9.20 3.52
C ALA A 611 15.81 -7.88 3.91
N SER A 612 17.13 -7.83 3.88
CA SER A 612 17.92 -6.64 4.21
C SER A 612 18.67 -6.09 3.00
N ASN A 613 19.25 -4.90 3.14
CA ASN A 613 20.15 -4.29 2.16
C ASN A 613 21.61 -4.78 2.27
N GLU A 614 21.89 -5.64 3.24
CA GLU A 614 23.24 -6.16 3.52
C GLU A 614 23.30 -7.66 3.26
N VAL A 615 24.49 -8.18 3.08
CA VAL A 615 24.75 -9.61 2.92
C VAL A 615 24.47 -10.35 4.23
N LYS A 616 23.66 -11.44 4.18
CA LYS A 616 23.36 -12.32 5.32
C LYS A 616 24.18 -13.61 5.21
N THR A 617 24.92 -13.95 6.25
CA THR A 617 25.60 -15.25 6.35
C THR A 617 24.87 -16.15 7.33
N ILE A 618 24.60 -17.38 6.93
CA ILE A 618 23.90 -18.41 7.69
C ILE A 618 24.84 -19.57 7.96
N THR A 619 25.00 -19.96 9.23
CA THR A 619 25.77 -21.13 9.63
C THR A 619 24.96 -22.39 9.41
N LEU A 620 25.52 -23.39 8.73
CA LEU A 620 24.88 -24.65 8.41
C LEU A 620 25.32 -25.73 9.40
N LYS A 621 24.34 -26.52 9.89
CA LYS A 621 24.58 -27.60 10.85
C LYS A 621 25.05 -28.91 10.19
N LYS A 622 24.87 -29.04 8.88
CA LYS A 622 25.23 -30.22 8.07
C LYS A 622 25.53 -29.80 6.63
N LYS A 623 25.96 -30.75 5.80
CA LYS A 623 26.16 -30.51 4.37
C LYS A 623 24.82 -30.42 3.66
N TYR A 624 24.69 -29.44 2.78
CA TYR A 624 23.50 -29.20 1.96
C TYR A 624 23.86 -29.06 0.49
N THR A 625 22.86 -29.26 -0.35
CA THR A 625 22.94 -29.03 -1.79
C THR A 625 21.74 -28.18 -2.21
N ASP A 626 21.95 -27.19 -3.05
CA ASP A 626 20.85 -26.40 -3.61
C ASP A 626 20.15 -27.12 -4.79
N VAL A 627 19.11 -26.49 -5.34
CA VAL A 627 18.33 -27.04 -6.45
C VAL A 627 19.17 -27.24 -7.73
N TYR A 628 20.30 -26.53 -7.86
CA TYR A 628 21.24 -26.65 -8.97
C TYR A 628 22.39 -27.62 -8.67
N LYS A 629 22.31 -28.40 -7.59
CA LYS A 629 23.31 -29.38 -7.14
C LYS A 629 24.64 -28.77 -6.66
N LYS A 630 24.69 -27.49 -6.36
CA LYS A 630 25.84 -26.86 -5.71
C LYS A 630 25.86 -27.21 -4.23
N SER A 631 26.99 -27.70 -3.74
CA SER A 631 27.18 -28.10 -2.34
C SER A 631 27.60 -26.94 -1.44
N TYR A 632 27.05 -26.92 -0.22
CA TYR A 632 27.33 -25.96 0.82
C TYR A 632 27.75 -26.68 2.10
N ASN A 633 28.88 -26.26 2.65
CA ASN A 633 29.43 -26.78 3.90
C ASN A 633 29.59 -25.63 4.87
N ASN A 634 29.25 -25.81 6.13
CA ASN A 634 29.44 -24.88 7.24
C ASN A 634 28.66 -23.55 7.13
N LYS A 635 28.60 -22.90 5.98
CA LYS A 635 27.89 -21.62 5.79
C LYS A 635 27.34 -21.44 4.38
N VAL A 636 26.31 -20.64 4.28
CA VAL A 636 25.79 -20.06 3.02
C VAL A 636 25.66 -18.55 3.18
N THR A 637 25.93 -17.81 2.13
CA THR A 637 25.82 -16.35 2.09
C THR A 637 24.71 -15.98 1.11
N LEU A 638 23.79 -15.14 1.56
CA LEU A 638 22.68 -14.61 0.75
C LEU A 638 22.91 -13.12 0.48
N ASP A 639 22.89 -12.77 -0.77
CA ASP A 639 22.85 -11.38 -1.20
C ASP A 639 21.57 -10.69 -0.73
N PRO A 640 21.50 -9.35 -0.70
CA PRO A 640 20.27 -8.61 -0.42
C PRO A 640 19.09 -9.06 -1.27
N TYR A 641 17.92 -9.23 -0.62
CA TYR A 641 16.66 -9.63 -1.24
C TYR A 641 16.72 -10.96 -2.01
N CYS A 642 17.56 -11.87 -1.58
CA CYS A 642 17.67 -13.23 -2.12
C CYS A 642 17.19 -14.26 -1.12
N SER A 643 16.84 -15.43 -1.64
CA SER A 643 16.55 -16.64 -0.84
C SER A 643 17.25 -17.86 -1.39
N ILE A 644 17.27 -18.93 -0.60
CA ILE A 644 17.80 -20.23 -1.01
C ILE A 644 16.98 -21.36 -0.40
N ILE A 645 16.81 -22.41 -1.17
CA ILE A 645 16.36 -23.72 -0.69
C ILE A 645 17.55 -24.66 -0.72
N LEU A 646 17.84 -25.27 0.41
CA LEU A 646 18.91 -26.22 0.60
C LEU A 646 18.33 -27.57 1.06
N VAL A 647 18.77 -28.63 0.41
CA VAL A 647 18.42 -30.03 0.75
C VAL A 647 19.61 -30.66 1.46
N ALA A 648 19.39 -31.24 2.63
CA ALA A 648 20.47 -31.90 3.35
C ALA A 648 20.91 -33.17 2.61
N ASN A 649 22.21 -33.36 2.47
CA ASN A 649 22.78 -34.59 1.93
C ASN A 649 22.53 -35.71 2.95
N LYS A 650 21.92 -36.83 2.51
CA LYS A 650 21.80 -38.03 3.33
C LYS A 650 23.22 -38.48 3.71
N THR A 651 23.54 -38.49 4.98
CA THR A 651 24.73 -39.16 5.47
C THR A 651 24.50 -40.65 5.21
N LEU A 652 25.27 -41.25 4.30
CA LEU A 652 25.35 -42.70 4.18
C LEU A 652 25.88 -43.19 5.53
N THR A 653 25.02 -43.59 6.44
CA THR A 653 25.41 -44.47 7.53
C THR A 653 25.81 -45.79 6.88
N LEU A 654 27.12 -46.00 6.72
CA LEU A 654 27.65 -47.34 6.47
C LEU A 654 27.18 -48.17 7.64
N ALA A 655 26.25 -49.06 7.36
CA ALA A 655 25.92 -50.12 8.30
C ALA A 655 27.24 -50.88 8.55
N SER A 656 27.79 -50.75 9.74
CA SER A 656 28.84 -51.63 10.22
C SER A 656 28.22 -53.03 10.36
N ASN A 657 28.60 -53.94 9.46
CA ASN A 657 28.35 -55.36 9.60
C ASN A 657 29.04 -55.91 10.85
#